data_70aa3b9002295c061d1912a0304ef219
#
_entry.id   70aa3b9002295c061d1912a0304ef219
#
_cell.length_a   1.000
_cell.length_b   1.000
_cell.length_c   1.000
_cell.angle_alpha   90.00
_cell.angle_beta   90.00
_cell.angle_gamma   90.00
#
_symmetry.space_group_name_H-M   'P 1'
#
loop_
_entity.id
_entity.type
_entity.pdbx_description
1 polymer ?
#
loop_
_entity_poly.entity_id
_entity_poly.type
_entity_poly.pdbx_seq_one_letter_code
_entity_poly.pdbx_strand_id
1 'polypeptide(L)'
;MSIDNSSQMPDLDFDTPALQRLRKIRKAKDKFASAGIAFGGISVIIAILLIFFYLLYEVAPLFQSAKVESWQDGEQQVAPYAVPGNGNSLYLTMEEQAEIGLRVSDQGDIIFFNTRNGEILLQQRPALADQFKITSFALASEASRIFALGFENGQALVIKHDYKATYPDGNRVITPYLSYPLGDAPIQLGDQPLELLAVNGDEGEWRIVGGNEQALSVAELILSENLITGEVEAETDIIALPKLNLAANKLLLMPDRRWLLIDGAEGKIGVVDLKARNGAQTTQVLDASTGEITAFELLLGGSSLLVADDKGQVSQWFLVRDENNAWQLTKIRSFEAGSQPVRDLTIEHRRKGFATIDDSGTLRLFNSTAQRTALTAQLAGENADHIALSPRANALLMEQDGMLSLWQVHNEHPEISWDALWSEIWYEGYQEPEFIWQSSAANNDFEPKYSLMPLAFGTLKAAFYAMLLATPLAICGAIYTAYFMAPALRRKVKPIIELMEALPTVILGFLAGLWLAPFMELHMAGIFVVLLTIPIGILLFAFTWAQLPNRIRFLVPEGWDAALLIPVVILATLFGLWIAPGIEALLFGGDMRLWITKDLGITYDQRNALVVGIAMGFAVIPTIFSITEDAIFAVPKSLSYGSLALGATPWQTLVRVVMPTASPGIFSAVMIGMGRAVGETMIVLMATGNTPIMDINIFEGMRTLAANIAVEMPESEVGSTHFRILFLAAFVLFLFTFVVNTLAETIRQHLRKKYGSL
;
A
#
# COMPACT_ATOMS: atom_id res chain seq x y z
N MET A 1 39.27 39.20 -88.36
CA MET A 1 38.14 38.31 -88.15
C MET A 1 37.90 38.19 -86.70
N SER A 2 37.07 39.06 -86.14
CA SER A 2 36.64 39.08 -84.79
C SER A 2 35.42 38.15 -84.66
N ILE A 3 35.52 37.13 -83.84
CA ILE A 3 34.38 36.28 -83.49
C ILE A 3 33.84 36.79 -82.14
N ASP A 4 32.78 37.54 -82.29
CA ASP A 4 31.96 38.01 -81.18
C ASP A 4 31.06 36.84 -80.75
N ASN A 5 31.30 36.25 -79.53
CA ASN A 5 30.52 35.15 -79.02
C ASN A 5 29.93 35.55 -77.65
N SER A 6 29.05 36.55 -77.70
CA SER A 6 28.17 36.88 -76.58
C SER A 6 27.02 35.86 -76.53
N SER A 7 27.24 34.72 -75.86
CA SER A 7 26.14 33.86 -75.50
C SER A 7 25.31 34.56 -74.40
N GLN A 8 24.20 35.20 -74.84
CA GLN A 8 23.17 35.64 -73.88
C GLN A 8 22.63 34.44 -73.18
N MET A 9 22.86 34.39 -71.87
CA MET A 9 22.10 33.49 -70.96
C MET A 9 20.61 33.86 -71.12
N PRO A 10 19.72 32.87 -71.31
CA PRO A 10 18.31 33.18 -71.41
C PRO A 10 17.86 33.82 -70.10
N ASP A 11 17.20 34.97 -70.20
CA ASP A 11 16.55 35.65 -69.08
C ASP A 11 15.57 34.69 -68.49
N LEU A 12 15.93 34.09 -67.31
CA LEU A 12 15.06 33.22 -66.54
C LEU A 12 13.96 34.07 -65.93
N ASP A 13 12.82 34.18 -66.61
CA ASP A 13 11.63 34.80 -66.08
C ASP A 13 11.09 33.91 -64.88
N PHE A 14 11.39 34.34 -63.68
CA PHE A 14 10.97 33.70 -62.48
C PHE A 14 9.49 33.96 -62.08
N ASP A 15 8.75 34.72 -62.91
CA ASP A 15 7.37 35.14 -62.66
C ASP A 15 6.34 34.63 -63.69
N THR A 16 6.64 33.52 -64.32
CA THR A 16 5.67 32.86 -65.19
C THR A 16 4.41 32.42 -64.47
N PRO A 17 3.21 32.46 -65.10
CA PRO A 17 1.95 32.04 -64.48
C PRO A 17 1.98 30.61 -63.86
N ALA A 18 2.77 29.73 -64.50
CA ALA A 18 2.98 28.35 -63.97
C ALA A 18 3.78 28.32 -62.67
N LEU A 19 4.85 29.15 -62.58
CA LEU A 19 5.65 29.26 -61.35
C LEU A 19 4.89 29.98 -60.23
N GLN A 20 4.08 30.97 -60.54
CA GLN A 20 3.20 31.62 -59.59
C GLN A 20 2.14 30.63 -59.00
N ARG A 21 1.58 29.76 -59.83
CA ARG A 21 0.64 28.70 -59.38
C ARG A 21 1.34 27.66 -58.51
N LEU A 22 2.55 27.25 -58.85
CA LEU A 22 3.38 26.35 -58.05
C LEU A 22 3.74 26.97 -56.68
N ARG A 23 4.11 28.27 -56.66
CA ARG A 23 4.37 29.01 -55.40
C ARG A 23 3.11 29.09 -54.51
N LYS A 24 1.92 29.34 -55.11
CA LYS A 24 0.65 29.35 -54.38
C LYS A 24 0.34 27.96 -53.77
N ILE A 25 0.54 26.89 -54.53
CA ILE A 25 0.33 25.51 -54.07
C ILE A 25 1.32 25.15 -52.94
N ARG A 26 2.61 25.51 -53.11
CA ARG A 26 3.61 25.31 -52.05
C ARG A 26 3.24 26.10 -50.77
N LYS A 27 2.89 27.39 -50.92
CA LYS A 27 2.45 28.22 -49.79
C LYS A 27 1.20 27.67 -49.09
N ALA A 28 0.27 27.09 -49.85
CA ALA A 28 -0.91 26.44 -49.27
C ALA A 28 -0.53 25.14 -48.54
N LYS A 29 0.36 24.31 -49.12
CA LYS A 29 0.90 23.12 -48.48
C LYS A 29 1.67 23.44 -47.19
N ASP A 30 2.52 24.50 -47.22
CA ASP A 30 3.28 24.93 -46.04
C ASP A 30 2.37 25.43 -44.93
N LYS A 31 1.31 26.20 -45.26
CA LYS A 31 0.31 26.64 -44.28
C LYS A 31 -0.46 25.45 -43.69
N PHE A 32 -0.84 24.49 -44.53
CA PHE A 32 -1.55 23.28 -44.05
C PHE A 32 -0.65 22.43 -43.17
N ALA A 33 0.62 22.22 -43.57
CA ALA A 33 1.60 21.50 -42.76
C ALA A 33 1.87 22.22 -41.44
N SER A 34 2.07 23.55 -41.46
CA SER A 34 2.27 24.35 -40.25
C SER A 34 1.06 24.28 -39.31
N ALA A 35 -0.17 24.38 -39.86
CA ALA A 35 -1.39 24.24 -39.07
C ALA A 35 -1.54 22.83 -38.48
N GLY A 36 -1.22 21.79 -39.28
CA GLY A 36 -1.25 20.39 -38.82
C GLY A 36 -0.23 20.12 -37.69
N ILE A 37 0.99 20.64 -37.81
CA ILE A 37 2.03 20.53 -36.80
C ILE A 37 1.60 21.28 -35.50
N ALA A 38 1.07 22.50 -35.65
CA ALA A 38 0.58 23.28 -34.51
C ALA A 38 -0.59 22.58 -33.82
N PHE A 39 -1.55 22.04 -34.56
CA PHE A 39 -2.67 21.29 -34.04
C PHE A 39 -2.18 20.04 -33.32
N GLY A 40 -1.27 19.24 -33.89
CA GLY A 40 -0.69 18.07 -33.26
C GLY A 40 0.03 18.41 -31.95
N GLY A 41 0.86 19.47 -31.95
CA GLY A 41 1.57 19.92 -30.77
C GLY A 41 0.62 20.35 -29.61
N ILE A 42 -0.41 21.13 -29.97
CA ILE A 42 -1.41 21.57 -29.00
C ILE A 42 -2.21 20.36 -28.48
N SER A 43 -2.59 19.42 -29.35
CA SER A 43 -3.32 18.22 -28.96
C SER A 43 -2.55 17.35 -27.96
N VAL A 44 -1.23 17.23 -28.12
CA VAL A 44 -0.38 16.50 -27.15
C VAL A 44 -0.39 17.19 -25.79
N ILE A 45 -0.27 18.53 -25.75
CA ILE A 45 -0.33 19.29 -24.49
C ILE A 45 -1.69 19.10 -23.81
N ILE A 46 -2.78 19.20 -24.60
CA ILE A 46 -4.13 18.97 -24.08
C ILE A 46 -4.28 17.54 -23.55
N ALA A 47 -3.76 16.53 -24.24
CA ALA A 47 -3.82 15.13 -23.80
C ALA A 47 -3.09 14.94 -22.44
N ILE A 48 -1.90 15.52 -22.27
CA ILE A 48 -1.15 15.46 -21.01
C ILE A 48 -1.94 16.14 -19.88
N LEU A 49 -2.53 17.31 -20.16
CA LEU A 49 -3.37 18.01 -19.17
C LEU A 49 -4.63 17.21 -18.83
N LEU A 50 -5.25 16.56 -19.80
CA LEU A 50 -6.42 15.71 -19.55
C LEU A 50 -6.06 14.50 -18.69
N ILE A 51 -4.90 13.86 -18.91
CA ILE A 51 -4.41 12.77 -18.05
C ILE A 51 -4.22 13.29 -16.61
N PHE A 52 -3.56 14.43 -16.44
CA PHE A 52 -3.37 15.04 -15.13
C PHE A 52 -4.70 15.30 -14.41
N PHE A 53 -5.66 15.93 -15.08
CA PHE A 53 -6.96 16.24 -14.50
C PHE A 53 -7.80 14.99 -14.25
N TYR A 54 -7.68 13.97 -15.09
CA TYR A 54 -8.34 12.70 -14.87
C TYR A 54 -7.81 11.97 -13.63
N LEU A 55 -6.48 11.89 -13.48
CA LEU A 55 -5.87 11.34 -12.27
C LEU A 55 -6.30 12.11 -11.02
N LEU A 56 -6.33 13.43 -11.09
CA LEU A 56 -6.78 14.29 -9.98
C LEU A 56 -8.27 14.06 -9.66
N TYR A 57 -9.11 13.89 -10.66
CA TYR A 57 -10.54 13.61 -10.50
C TYR A 57 -10.78 12.30 -9.75
N GLU A 58 -10.06 11.23 -10.11
CA GLU A 58 -10.16 9.93 -9.44
C GLU A 58 -9.58 9.94 -8.01
N VAL A 59 -8.59 10.78 -7.75
CA VAL A 59 -7.93 10.88 -6.44
C VAL A 59 -8.68 11.81 -5.47
N ALA A 60 -9.34 12.84 -5.96
CA ALA A 60 -9.97 13.87 -5.13
C ALA A 60 -10.95 13.32 -4.07
N PRO A 61 -11.79 12.30 -4.34
CA PRO A 61 -12.70 11.74 -3.34
C PRO A 61 -12.02 11.12 -2.12
N LEU A 62 -10.76 10.64 -2.24
CA LEU A 62 -10.00 10.08 -1.10
C LEU A 62 -9.83 11.07 0.06
N PHE A 63 -9.82 12.35 -0.24
CA PHE A 63 -9.57 13.42 0.74
C PHE A 63 -10.84 14.20 1.11
N GLN A 64 -12.00 13.76 0.65
CA GLN A 64 -13.26 14.37 1.05
C GLN A 64 -13.57 14.05 2.50
N SER A 65 -14.18 15.03 3.20
CA SER A 65 -14.66 14.84 4.56
C SER A 65 -15.96 14.03 4.55
N ALA A 66 -16.16 13.21 5.58
CA ALA A 66 -17.43 12.52 5.79
C ALA A 66 -18.58 13.55 5.99
N LYS A 67 -19.81 13.12 5.70
CA LYS A 67 -21.02 13.90 5.92
C LYS A 67 -22.06 13.05 6.60
N VAL A 68 -22.88 13.68 7.43
CA VAL A 68 -24.07 13.08 8.05
C VAL A 68 -25.25 13.99 7.77
N GLU A 69 -26.31 13.41 7.25
CA GLU A 69 -27.55 14.11 6.88
C GLU A 69 -28.74 13.31 7.42
N SER A 70 -29.85 14.00 7.69
CA SER A 70 -31.08 13.29 8.10
C SER A 70 -31.50 12.32 7.01
N TRP A 71 -31.94 11.11 7.39
CA TRP A 71 -32.36 10.11 6.42
C TRP A 71 -33.55 10.59 5.60
N GLN A 72 -33.48 10.42 4.28
CA GLN A 72 -34.56 10.76 3.36
C GLN A 72 -35.19 9.49 2.76
N ASP A 73 -36.48 9.36 2.86
CA ASP A 73 -37.26 8.33 2.16
C ASP A 73 -37.98 8.98 0.98
N GLY A 74 -37.38 8.92 -0.20
CA GLY A 74 -37.79 9.72 -1.36
C GLY A 74 -37.54 11.22 -1.14
N GLU A 75 -38.59 12.04 -1.16
CA GLU A 75 -38.51 13.49 -0.90
C GLU A 75 -38.84 13.86 0.55
N GLN A 76 -39.17 12.88 1.42
CA GLN A 76 -39.56 13.14 2.81
C GLN A 76 -38.46 12.76 3.77
N GLN A 77 -38.16 13.65 4.71
CA GLN A 77 -37.27 13.38 5.81
C GLN A 77 -37.95 12.45 6.81
N VAL A 78 -37.23 11.41 7.27
CA VAL A 78 -37.72 10.54 8.35
C VAL A 78 -37.71 11.35 9.66
N ALA A 79 -38.89 11.49 10.24
CA ALA A 79 -39.03 12.20 11.52
C ALA A 79 -38.65 11.28 12.68
N PRO A 80 -38.07 11.82 13.78
CA PRO A 80 -37.85 11.06 15.00
C PRO A 80 -39.17 10.42 15.52
N TYR A 81 -39.07 9.21 16.03
CA TYR A 81 -40.19 8.45 16.56
C TYR A 81 -39.87 7.87 17.94
N ALA A 82 -40.92 7.54 18.73
CA ALA A 82 -40.72 6.99 20.07
C ALA A 82 -39.99 5.65 20.03
N VAL A 83 -39.08 5.42 20.99
CA VAL A 83 -38.37 4.15 21.14
C VAL A 83 -39.36 2.98 21.28
N PRO A 84 -39.29 1.94 20.45
CA PRO A 84 -40.24 0.82 20.50
C PRO A 84 -40.05 -0.01 21.78
N GLY A 85 -41.16 -0.27 22.48
CA GLY A 85 -41.19 -1.08 23.71
C GLY A 85 -40.97 -0.26 24.99
N ASN A 86 -40.74 -0.94 26.10
CA ASN A 86 -40.57 -0.35 27.42
C ASN A 86 -39.17 -0.54 27.99
N GLY A 87 -38.85 0.18 29.08
CA GLY A 87 -37.54 0.10 29.74
C GLY A 87 -36.43 0.85 29.02
N ASN A 88 -35.24 0.82 29.62
CA ASN A 88 -34.04 1.44 29.04
C ASN A 88 -33.39 0.49 28.04
N SER A 89 -32.76 1.04 27.02
CA SER A 89 -32.01 0.26 26.04
C SER A 89 -30.70 -0.23 26.66
N LEU A 90 -30.41 -1.53 26.51
CA LEU A 90 -29.10 -2.13 26.81
C LEU A 90 -28.26 -2.28 25.56
N TYR A 91 -28.92 -2.44 24.41
CA TYR A 91 -28.27 -2.63 23.12
C TYR A 91 -29.15 -2.14 22.00
N LEU A 92 -28.55 -1.47 21.05
CA LEU A 92 -29.17 -0.95 19.85
C LEU A 92 -28.29 -1.29 18.64
N THR A 93 -28.88 -1.87 17.59
CA THR A 93 -28.15 -2.17 16.35
C THR A 93 -29.09 -2.20 15.15
N MET A 94 -28.58 -2.37 13.93
CA MET A 94 -29.33 -2.44 12.68
C MET A 94 -28.84 -3.60 11.81
N GLU A 95 -29.72 -4.06 10.91
CA GLU A 95 -29.33 -4.98 9.86
C GLU A 95 -28.59 -4.25 8.70
N GLU A 96 -28.06 -5.02 7.77
CA GLU A 96 -27.14 -4.53 6.73
C GLU A 96 -27.70 -3.43 5.81
N GLN A 97 -29.02 -3.43 5.57
CA GLN A 97 -29.67 -2.44 4.70
C GLN A 97 -30.26 -1.25 5.46
N ALA A 98 -30.09 -1.25 6.79
CA ALA A 98 -30.67 -0.26 7.69
C ALA A 98 -32.21 -0.14 7.58
N GLU A 99 -32.90 -1.25 7.25
CA GLU A 99 -34.37 -1.32 7.19
C GLU A 99 -34.92 -1.81 8.53
N ILE A 100 -34.20 -2.69 9.23
CA ILE A 100 -34.63 -3.29 10.50
C ILE A 100 -33.64 -2.94 11.59
N GLY A 101 -34.14 -2.33 12.66
CA GLY A 101 -33.42 -2.12 13.91
C GLY A 101 -33.69 -3.24 14.90
N LEU A 102 -32.73 -3.49 15.79
CA LEU A 102 -32.89 -4.35 16.94
C LEU A 102 -32.63 -3.54 18.20
N ARG A 103 -33.50 -3.68 19.20
CA ARG A 103 -33.36 -3.13 20.54
C ARG A 103 -33.48 -4.23 21.57
N VAL A 104 -32.58 -4.27 22.53
CA VAL A 104 -32.67 -5.11 23.73
C VAL A 104 -32.87 -4.20 24.93
N SER A 105 -33.90 -4.43 25.72
CA SER A 105 -34.22 -3.62 26.90
C SER A 105 -33.76 -4.26 28.23
N ASP A 106 -33.59 -3.45 29.25
CA ASP A 106 -33.30 -3.87 30.65
C ASP A 106 -34.42 -4.74 31.26
N GLN A 107 -35.60 -4.76 30.62
CA GLN A 107 -36.72 -5.61 30.98
C GLN A 107 -36.74 -6.97 30.28
N GLY A 108 -35.81 -7.19 29.35
CA GLY A 108 -35.66 -8.44 28.61
C GLY A 108 -36.46 -8.51 27.32
N ASP A 109 -37.03 -7.42 26.89
CA ASP A 109 -37.71 -7.35 25.59
C ASP A 109 -36.64 -7.23 24.49
N ILE A 110 -36.68 -8.13 23.51
CA ILE A 110 -35.88 -8.12 22.29
C ILE A 110 -36.82 -7.76 21.16
N ILE A 111 -36.66 -6.55 20.61
CA ILE A 111 -37.63 -5.93 19.71
C ILE A 111 -36.93 -5.64 18.38
N PHE A 112 -37.44 -6.25 17.31
CA PHE A 112 -37.12 -5.88 15.94
C PHE A 112 -38.15 -4.89 15.41
N PHE A 113 -37.70 -3.81 14.86
CA PHE A 113 -38.55 -2.73 14.40
C PHE A 113 -38.09 -2.14 13.08
N ASN A 114 -38.99 -1.50 12.35
CA ASN A 114 -38.67 -0.75 11.14
C ASN A 114 -38.00 0.56 11.53
N THR A 115 -36.76 0.77 11.05
CA THR A 115 -35.91 1.93 11.39
C THR A 115 -36.46 3.27 10.92
N ARG A 116 -37.47 3.29 10.00
CA ARG A 116 -38.00 4.52 9.42
C ARG A 116 -39.21 5.05 10.20
N ASN A 117 -39.96 4.18 10.85
CA ASN A 117 -41.20 4.57 11.52
C ASN A 117 -41.41 3.98 12.93
N GLY A 118 -40.48 3.13 13.39
CA GLY A 118 -40.56 2.50 14.71
C GLY A 118 -41.62 1.37 14.80
N GLU A 119 -42.22 0.92 13.71
CA GLU A 119 -43.21 -0.18 13.70
C GLU A 119 -42.53 -1.49 14.16
N ILE A 120 -43.11 -2.14 15.18
CA ILE A 120 -42.60 -3.40 15.72
C ILE A 120 -42.91 -4.53 14.73
N LEU A 121 -41.84 -5.18 14.24
CA LEU A 121 -41.94 -6.33 13.33
C LEU A 121 -41.95 -7.66 14.08
N LEU A 122 -41.19 -7.77 15.16
CA LEU A 122 -41.12 -8.95 16.01
C LEU A 122 -40.71 -8.52 17.42
N GLN A 123 -41.39 -9.01 18.43
CA GLN A 123 -41.05 -8.85 19.82
C GLN A 123 -40.96 -10.23 20.47
N GLN A 124 -39.84 -10.52 21.08
CA GLN A 124 -39.61 -11.77 21.81
C GLN A 124 -39.02 -11.45 23.19
N ARG A 125 -39.37 -12.29 24.15
CA ARG A 125 -38.87 -12.21 25.50
C ARG A 125 -38.43 -13.62 25.93
N PRO A 126 -37.18 -13.83 26.34
CA PRO A 126 -36.75 -15.13 26.85
C PRO A 126 -37.54 -15.53 28.10
N ALA A 127 -37.96 -16.79 28.21
CA ALA A 127 -38.75 -17.28 29.33
C ALA A 127 -38.06 -17.05 30.71
N LEU A 128 -36.75 -16.97 30.73
CA LEU A 128 -35.98 -16.69 31.93
C LEU A 128 -36.16 -15.23 32.41
N ALA A 129 -36.33 -14.28 31.47
CA ALA A 129 -36.57 -12.89 31.78
C ALA A 129 -37.97 -12.61 32.36
N ASP A 130 -38.89 -13.56 32.25
CA ASP A 130 -40.19 -13.49 32.93
C ASP A 130 -40.09 -13.89 34.43
N GLN A 131 -39.05 -14.63 34.80
CA GLN A 131 -38.89 -15.16 36.12
C GLN A 131 -37.82 -14.42 36.97
N PHE A 132 -36.77 -13.94 36.30
CA PHE A 132 -35.62 -13.32 36.95
C PHE A 132 -35.26 -12.01 36.26
N LYS A 133 -34.76 -11.06 37.05
CA LYS A 133 -34.30 -9.76 36.59
C LYS A 133 -32.97 -9.90 35.83
N ILE A 134 -32.83 -9.19 34.71
CA ILE A 134 -31.56 -9.02 34.04
C ILE A 134 -30.67 -8.09 34.85
N THR A 135 -29.45 -8.52 35.11
CA THR A 135 -28.46 -7.78 35.91
C THR A 135 -27.24 -7.36 35.07
N SER A 136 -26.97 -8.02 33.96
CA SER A 136 -25.87 -7.67 33.05
C SER A 136 -26.16 -8.03 31.60
N PHE A 137 -25.45 -7.34 30.70
CA PHE A 137 -25.46 -7.54 29.27
C PHE A 137 -24.02 -7.65 28.77
N ALA A 138 -23.76 -8.57 27.85
CA ALA A 138 -22.47 -8.69 27.16
C ALA A 138 -22.66 -8.92 25.67
N LEU A 139 -21.94 -8.16 24.86
CA LEU A 139 -21.85 -8.36 23.42
C LEU A 139 -20.53 -9.07 23.10
N ALA A 140 -20.56 -10.15 22.32
CA ALA A 140 -19.35 -10.82 21.86
C ALA A 140 -18.61 -9.97 20.83
N SER A 141 -19.30 -9.54 19.79
CA SER A 141 -18.89 -8.52 18.85
C SER A 141 -20.08 -8.14 17.94
N GLU A 142 -20.08 -6.94 17.41
CA GLU A 142 -21.10 -6.49 16.45
C GLU A 142 -21.16 -7.41 15.21
N ALA A 143 -20.02 -7.86 14.72
CA ALA A 143 -19.94 -8.72 13.54
C ALA A 143 -20.50 -10.13 13.79
N SER A 144 -20.38 -10.68 15.01
CA SER A 144 -20.89 -12.00 15.37
C SER A 144 -22.41 -12.02 15.60
N ARG A 145 -23.01 -10.85 15.94
CA ARG A 145 -24.43 -10.70 16.31
C ARG A 145 -24.83 -11.54 17.51
N ILE A 146 -23.88 -11.83 18.39
CA ILE A 146 -24.04 -12.67 19.58
C ILE A 146 -23.96 -11.80 20.82
N PHE A 147 -24.97 -11.93 21.68
CA PHE A 147 -24.96 -11.28 22.98
C PHE A 147 -25.40 -12.26 24.08
N ALA A 148 -25.10 -11.94 25.31
CA ALA A 148 -25.52 -12.71 26.46
C ALA A 148 -26.24 -11.82 27.48
N LEU A 149 -27.26 -12.38 28.11
CA LEU A 149 -28.00 -11.79 29.23
C LEU A 149 -27.60 -12.53 30.53
N GLY A 150 -27.20 -11.77 31.55
CA GLY A 150 -26.96 -12.27 32.86
C GLY A 150 -28.12 -11.95 33.79
N PHE A 151 -28.44 -12.89 34.69
CA PHE A 151 -29.61 -12.83 35.58
C PHE A 151 -29.24 -12.83 37.06
N GLU A 152 -30.17 -12.36 37.90
CA GLU A 152 -30.01 -12.27 39.34
C GLU A 152 -29.84 -13.62 40.03
N ASN A 153 -30.24 -14.71 39.38
CA ASN A 153 -30.09 -16.07 39.87
C ASN A 153 -28.76 -16.74 39.51
N GLY A 154 -27.80 -16.02 38.97
CA GLY A 154 -26.48 -16.54 38.58
C GLY A 154 -26.43 -17.28 37.25
N GLN A 155 -27.49 -17.18 36.43
CA GLN A 155 -27.59 -17.80 35.12
C GLN A 155 -27.27 -16.81 34.01
N ALA A 156 -26.69 -17.32 32.90
CA ALA A 156 -26.49 -16.59 31.66
C ALA A 156 -27.19 -17.27 30.48
N LEU A 157 -27.74 -16.49 29.57
CA LEU A 157 -28.36 -16.96 28.33
C LEU A 157 -27.69 -16.31 27.14
N VAL A 158 -27.18 -17.11 26.20
CA VAL A 158 -26.52 -16.64 24.98
C VAL A 158 -27.52 -16.65 23.83
N ILE A 159 -27.64 -15.52 23.15
CA ILE A 159 -28.62 -15.28 22.09
C ILE A 159 -27.88 -14.73 20.86
N LYS A 160 -28.27 -15.21 19.69
CA LYS A 160 -27.84 -14.67 18.41
C LYS A 160 -29.05 -14.12 17.64
N HIS A 161 -28.95 -12.88 17.19
CA HIS A 161 -29.92 -12.32 16.24
C HIS A 161 -29.42 -12.52 14.83
N ASP A 162 -30.36 -12.84 13.92
CA ASP A 162 -30.03 -13.04 12.52
C ASP A 162 -31.18 -12.67 11.61
N TYR A 163 -30.93 -12.57 10.31
CA TYR A 163 -31.88 -12.06 9.32
C TYR A 163 -31.89 -12.98 8.10
N LYS A 164 -33.09 -13.40 7.69
CA LYS A 164 -33.30 -14.23 6.51
C LYS A 164 -33.89 -13.41 5.38
N ALA A 165 -33.16 -13.26 4.29
CA ALA A 165 -33.67 -12.64 3.08
C ALA A 165 -34.41 -13.68 2.22
N THR A 166 -35.63 -13.38 1.84
CA THR A 166 -36.49 -14.17 0.90
C THR A 166 -36.96 -13.28 -0.23
N TYR A 167 -37.34 -13.86 -1.35
CA TYR A 167 -37.78 -13.12 -2.54
C TYR A 167 -39.15 -13.59 -3.05
N PRO A 168 -40.21 -13.44 -2.24
CA PRO A 168 -41.56 -13.74 -2.72
C PRO A 168 -41.90 -12.77 -3.86
N ASP A 169 -42.37 -13.32 -4.97
CA ASP A 169 -42.78 -12.58 -6.18
C ASP A 169 -41.70 -11.62 -6.73
N GLY A 170 -40.42 -11.95 -6.49
CA GLY A 170 -39.28 -11.14 -6.91
C GLY A 170 -38.97 -9.93 -6.00
N ASN A 171 -39.76 -9.68 -4.97
CA ASN A 171 -39.52 -8.63 -3.99
C ASN A 171 -38.71 -9.16 -2.80
N ARG A 172 -37.65 -8.42 -2.39
CA ARG A 172 -36.89 -8.78 -1.22
C ARG A 172 -37.67 -8.52 0.06
N VAL A 173 -37.78 -9.56 0.90
CA VAL A 173 -38.34 -9.47 2.25
C VAL A 173 -37.29 -9.98 3.24
N ILE A 174 -36.97 -9.17 4.24
CA ILE A 174 -36.04 -9.53 5.33
C ILE A 174 -36.88 -9.90 6.54
N THR A 175 -36.68 -11.11 7.07
CA THR A 175 -37.35 -11.59 8.26
C THR A 175 -36.34 -11.78 9.37
N PRO A 176 -36.43 -11.03 10.50
CA PRO A 176 -35.58 -11.22 11.65
C PRO A 176 -35.95 -12.45 12.45
N TYR A 177 -34.98 -13.09 13.10
CA TYR A 177 -35.22 -14.19 14.00
C TYR A 177 -34.11 -14.27 15.05
N LEU A 178 -34.42 -14.94 16.20
CA LEU A 178 -33.43 -15.26 17.21
C LEU A 178 -33.04 -16.73 17.13
N SER A 179 -31.80 -17.02 17.43
CA SER A 179 -31.28 -18.37 17.63
C SER A 179 -30.46 -18.47 18.92
N TYR A 180 -30.35 -19.67 19.45
CA TYR A 180 -29.65 -19.94 20.69
C TYR A 180 -28.47 -20.89 20.41
N PRO A 181 -27.26 -20.36 20.19
CA PRO A 181 -26.11 -21.17 19.79
C PRO A 181 -25.73 -22.27 20.77
N LEU A 182 -26.04 -22.07 22.06
CA LEU A 182 -25.77 -23.02 23.15
C LEU A 182 -27.04 -23.76 23.62
N GLY A 183 -28.13 -23.68 22.85
CA GLY A 183 -29.45 -24.18 23.24
C GLY A 183 -30.24 -23.20 24.10
N ASP A 184 -31.51 -23.54 24.34
CA ASP A 184 -32.46 -22.72 25.11
C ASP A 184 -32.23 -22.80 26.65
N ALA A 185 -31.40 -23.74 27.11
CA ALA A 185 -31.11 -23.91 28.52
C ALA A 185 -30.08 -22.87 29.00
N PRO A 186 -30.36 -22.13 30.07
CA PRO A 186 -29.41 -21.17 30.62
C PRO A 186 -28.19 -21.89 31.27
N ILE A 187 -27.07 -21.22 31.25
CA ILE A 187 -25.80 -21.70 31.81
C ILE A 187 -25.67 -21.14 33.24
N GLN A 188 -25.55 -22.02 34.23
CA GLN A 188 -25.36 -21.63 35.64
C GLN A 188 -23.87 -21.30 35.85
N LEU A 189 -23.54 -20.05 36.15
CA LEU A 189 -22.16 -19.61 36.44
C LEU A 189 -21.89 -19.50 37.98
N GLY A 190 -22.89 -19.33 38.78
CA GLY A 190 -22.80 -19.20 40.24
C GLY A 190 -24.18 -19.08 40.87
N ASP A 191 -24.21 -18.88 42.19
CA ASP A 191 -25.47 -18.72 42.95
C ASP A 191 -25.79 -17.25 43.28
N GLN A 192 -24.93 -16.32 42.82
CA GLN A 192 -25.05 -14.88 43.03
C GLN A 192 -25.46 -14.17 41.77
N PRO A 193 -26.08 -12.98 41.83
CA PRO A 193 -26.38 -12.17 40.64
C PRO A 193 -25.16 -11.98 39.74
N LEU A 194 -25.37 -12.11 38.43
CA LEU A 194 -24.35 -11.81 37.43
C LEU A 194 -24.32 -10.30 37.13
N GLU A 195 -23.58 -9.52 37.92
CA GLU A 195 -23.43 -8.08 37.72
C GLU A 195 -22.45 -7.78 36.59
N LEU A 196 -21.51 -8.72 36.37
CA LEU A 196 -20.47 -8.67 35.33
C LEU A 196 -20.60 -9.87 34.41
N LEU A 197 -20.52 -9.65 33.11
CA LEU A 197 -20.65 -10.69 32.10
C LEU A 197 -19.74 -10.39 30.90
N ALA A 198 -19.11 -11.42 30.36
CA ALA A 198 -18.44 -11.38 29.07
C ALA A 198 -18.65 -12.72 28.35
N VAL A 199 -18.81 -12.69 27.04
CA VAL A 199 -19.02 -13.86 26.19
C VAL A 199 -18.20 -13.76 24.93
N ASN A 200 -17.63 -14.87 24.51
CA ASN A 200 -17.08 -15.03 23.18
C ASN A 200 -17.05 -16.52 22.80
N GLY A 201 -17.27 -16.83 21.55
CA GLY A 201 -17.27 -18.19 21.06
C GLY A 201 -17.58 -18.27 19.56
N ASP A 202 -17.30 -19.43 19.01
CA ASP A 202 -17.59 -19.80 17.64
C ASP A 202 -18.30 -21.19 17.60
N GLU A 203 -18.40 -21.79 16.45
CA GLU A 203 -19.10 -23.07 16.23
C GLU A 203 -18.60 -24.25 17.11
N GLY A 204 -17.38 -24.19 17.67
CA GLY A 204 -16.78 -25.30 18.42
C GLY A 204 -16.51 -25.02 19.87
N GLU A 205 -16.06 -23.83 20.23
CA GLU A 205 -15.62 -23.49 21.58
C GLU A 205 -16.22 -22.17 22.05
N TRP A 206 -16.74 -22.17 23.28
CA TRP A 206 -17.29 -20.98 23.91
C TRP A 206 -16.66 -20.73 25.28
N ARG A 207 -16.53 -19.45 25.60
CA ARG A 207 -16.23 -19.01 26.95
C ARG A 207 -17.19 -17.93 27.38
N ILE A 208 -17.68 -18.10 28.62
CA ILE A 208 -18.53 -17.14 29.28
C ILE A 208 -17.90 -16.84 30.64
N VAL A 209 -17.62 -15.59 30.91
CA VAL A 209 -17.11 -15.12 32.17
C VAL A 209 -18.24 -14.34 32.85
N GLY A 210 -18.59 -14.70 34.05
CA GLY A 210 -19.65 -13.99 34.79
C GLY A 210 -19.52 -14.09 36.31
N GLY A 211 -20.17 -13.17 36.97
CA GLY A 211 -20.16 -13.08 38.44
C GLY A 211 -20.39 -11.66 38.94
N ASN A 212 -19.80 -11.36 40.10
CA ASN A 212 -19.83 -10.04 40.72
C ASN A 212 -18.40 -9.63 41.14
N GLU A 213 -18.24 -8.46 41.74
CA GLU A 213 -16.94 -7.96 42.20
C GLU A 213 -16.20 -8.90 43.17
N GLN A 214 -16.92 -9.81 43.85
CA GLN A 214 -16.34 -10.69 44.88
C GLN A 214 -15.87 -12.02 44.28
N ALA A 215 -16.58 -12.55 43.30
CA ALA A 215 -16.33 -13.86 42.71
C ALA A 215 -16.72 -13.87 41.22
N LEU A 216 -15.77 -14.19 40.37
CA LEU A 216 -15.97 -14.44 38.94
C LEU A 216 -15.74 -15.91 38.62
N SER A 217 -16.53 -16.46 37.73
CA SER A 217 -16.38 -17.80 37.18
C SER A 217 -16.28 -17.77 35.66
N VAL A 218 -15.56 -18.73 35.09
CA VAL A 218 -15.47 -18.97 33.65
C VAL A 218 -16.14 -20.30 33.35
N ALA A 219 -17.13 -20.29 32.47
CA ALA A 219 -17.63 -21.51 31.84
C ALA A 219 -16.91 -21.70 30.51
N GLU A 220 -16.24 -22.84 30.37
CA GLU A 220 -15.67 -23.31 29.10
C GLU A 220 -16.63 -24.36 28.54
N LEU A 221 -17.12 -24.14 27.31
CA LEU A 221 -18.04 -25.05 26.66
C LEU A 221 -17.40 -25.50 25.35
N ILE A 222 -17.37 -26.82 25.16
CA ILE A 222 -16.92 -27.44 23.91
C ILE A 222 -18.14 -28.12 23.28
N LEU A 223 -18.50 -27.66 22.10
CA LEU A 223 -19.58 -28.27 21.32
C LEU A 223 -19.04 -29.38 20.47
N SER A 224 -19.62 -30.58 20.63
CA SER A 224 -19.33 -31.73 19.80
C SER A 224 -20.57 -32.18 19.07
N GLU A 225 -20.54 -32.19 17.73
CA GLU A 225 -21.62 -32.71 16.91
C GLU A 225 -21.42 -34.23 16.70
N ASN A 226 -22.41 -35.00 17.07
CA ASN A 226 -22.44 -36.42 16.75
C ASN A 226 -22.73 -36.59 15.24
N LEU A 227 -21.69 -36.96 14.49
CA LEU A 227 -21.76 -37.09 13.02
C LEU A 227 -22.81 -38.11 12.51
N ILE A 228 -23.37 -38.96 13.42
CA ILE A 228 -24.37 -39.97 13.08
C ILE A 228 -25.79 -39.49 13.36
N THR A 229 -25.99 -38.82 14.50
CA THR A 229 -27.32 -38.37 14.94
C THR A 229 -27.58 -36.89 14.59
N GLY A 230 -26.53 -36.10 14.34
CA GLY A 230 -26.63 -34.66 14.17
C GLY A 230 -26.94 -33.91 15.48
N GLU A 231 -26.89 -34.61 16.63
CA GLU A 231 -27.12 -33.99 17.94
C GLU A 231 -25.83 -33.27 18.39
N VAL A 232 -25.99 -32.05 18.88
CA VAL A 232 -24.90 -31.25 19.43
C VAL A 232 -24.92 -31.43 20.95
N GLU A 233 -23.85 -32.00 21.51
CA GLU A 233 -23.61 -32.12 22.96
C GLU A 233 -22.61 -31.03 23.37
N ALA A 234 -22.93 -30.33 24.46
CA ALA A 234 -22.05 -29.33 25.07
C ALA A 234 -21.41 -29.91 26.34
N GLU A 235 -20.09 -30.08 26.32
CA GLU A 235 -19.33 -30.36 27.55
C GLU A 235 -19.02 -29.00 28.20
N THR A 236 -19.43 -28.83 29.46
CA THR A 236 -19.29 -27.56 30.18
C THR A 236 -18.39 -27.79 31.41
N ASP A 237 -17.30 -27.04 31.47
CA ASP A 237 -16.43 -26.97 32.66
C ASP A 237 -16.50 -25.55 33.27
N ILE A 238 -16.67 -25.47 34.59
CA ILE A 238 -16.82 -24.19 35.31
C ILE A 238 -15.64 -24.02 36.26
N ILE A 239 -14.86 -22.98 36.02
CA ILE A 239 -13.64 -22.69 36.78
C ILE A 239 -13.82 -21.35 37.48
N ALA A 240 -13.62 -21.35 38.81
CA ALA A 240 -13.60 -20.09 39.58
C ALA A 240 -12.33 -19.30 39.25
N LEU A 241 -12.47 -18.02 38.97
CA LEU A 241 -11.33 -17.13 38.79
C LEU A 241 -10.72 -16.70 40.11
N PRO A 242 -9.40 -16.45 40.15
CA PRO A 242 -8.78 -15.86 41.33
C PRO A 242 -9.37 -14.46 41.60
N LYS A 243 -9.42 -14.07 42.85
CA LYS A 243 -9.94 -12.75 43.22
C LYS A 243 -9.17 -11.64 42.51
N LEU A 244 -9.89 -10.78 41.81
CA LEU A 244 -9.32 -9.61 41.16
C LEU A 244 -8.90 -8.58 42.23
N ASN A 245 -7.74 -7.94 42.01
CA ASN A 245 -7.28 -6.84 42.87
C ASN A 245 -7.76 -5.47 42.32
N LEU A 246 -8.87 -5.48 41.58
CA LEU A 246 -9.46 -4.35 40.92
C LEU A 246 -10.98 -4.44 41.04
N ALA A 247 -11.65 -3.35 41.42
CA ALA A 247 -13.11 -3.25 41.31
C ALA A 247 -13.47 -3.15 39.84
N ALA A 248 -14.26 -4.11 39.34
CA ALA A 248 -14.57 -4.22 37.91
C ALA A 248 -15.93 -3.57 37.60
N ASN A 249 -16.01 -2.77 36.53
CA ASN A 249 -17.24 -2.17 36.00
C ASN A 249 -17.75 -2.93 34.78
N LYS A 250 -16.85 -3.35 33.88
CA LYS A 250 -17.16 -4.07 32.66
C LYS A 250 -16.10 -5.11 32.32
N LEU A 251 -16.51 -6.20 31.70
CA LEU A 251 -15.65 -7.25 31.21
C LEU A 251 -15.73 -7.35 29.70
N LEU A 252 -14.59 -7.58 29.03
CA LEU A 252 -14.51 -7.92 27.62
C LEU A 252 -13.64 -9.16 27.43
N LEU A 253 -14.14 -10.14 26.69
CA LEU A 253 -13.40 -11.34 26.34
C LEU A 253 -12.92 -11.24 24.88
N MET A 254 -11.60 -11.30 24.67
CA MET A 254 -11.04 -11.24 23.32
C MET A 254 -11.42 -12.48 22.49
N PRO A 255 -11.45 -12.39 21.14
CA PRO A 255 -11.87 -13.48 20.25
C PRO A 255 -11.00 -14.75 20.35
N ASP A 256 -9.74 -14.63 20.78
CA ASP A 256 -8.86 -15.79 21.07
C ASP A 256 -9.26 -16.56 22.32
N ARG A 257 -10.25 -16.03 23.09
CA ARG A 257 -10.79 -16.61 24.33
C ARG A 257 -9.72 -16.86 25.40
N ARG A 258 -8.57 -16.22 25.25
CA ARG A 258 -7.47 -16.28 26.21
C ARG A 258 -7.43 -15.08 27.12
N TRP A 259 -7.67 -13.90 26.57
CA TRP A 259 -7.49 -12.65 27.28
C TRP A 259 -8.82 -12.07 27.73
N LEU A 260 -8.93 -11.85 29.02
CA LEU A 260 -10.04 -11.10 29.62
C LEU A 260 -9.52 -9.70 29.99
N LEU A 261 -10.18 -8.69 29.44
CA LEU A 261 -9.92 -7.28 29.71
C LEU A 261 -10.99 -6.79 30.68
N ILE A 262 -10.56 -6.00 31.64
CA ILE A 262 -11.41 -5.54 32.74
C ILE A 262 -11.34 -4.02 32.78
N ASP A 263 -12.48 -3.37 32.63
CA ASP A 263 -12.66 -1.98 32.99
C ASP A 263 -12.78 -1.89 34.52
N GLY A 264 -11.86 -1.18 35.14
CA GLY A 264 -11.80 -1.02 36.56
C GLY A 264 -12.05 0.41 37.00
N ALA A 265 -12.40 0.56 38.28
CA ALA A 265 -12.59 1.87 38.88
C ALA A 265 -11.33 2.75 38.74
N GLU A 266 -11.52 4.07 38.82
CA GLU A 266 -10.45 5.10 38.74
C GLU A 266 -9.64 5.09 37.44
N GLY A 267 -10.25 4.73 36.29
CA GLY A 267 -9.61 4.72 34.98
C GLY A 267 -8.55 3.63 34.79
N LYS A 268 -8.62 2.53 35.57
CA LYS A 268 -7.67 1.42 35.47
C LYS A 268 -8.17 0.31 34.56
N ILE A 269 -7.25 -0.38 33.92
CA ILE A 269 -7.54 -1.58 33.11
C ILE A 269 -6.80 -2.77 33.71
N GLY A 270 -7.52 -3.89 33.91
CA GLY A 270 -6.97 -5.19 34.26
C GLY A 270 -6.84 -6.09 33.02
N VAL A 271 -5.78 -6.87 32.96
CA VAL A 271 -5.56 -7.90 31.92
C VAL A 271 -5.35 -9.24 32.59
N VAL A 272 -6.21 -10.22 32.28
CA VAL A 272 -6.15 -11.58 32.84
C VAL A 272 -5.89 -12.59 31.71
N ASP A 273 -4.88 -13.42 31.89
CA ASP A 273 -4.61 -14.60 31.05
C ASP A 273 -5.39 -15.80 31.60
N LEU A 274 -6.45 -16.19 30.89
CA LEU A 274 -7.29 -17.32 31.29
C LEU A 274 -6.64 -18.68 30.98
N LYS A 275 -5.66 -18.74 30.08
CA LYS A 275 -4.94 -19.97 29.66
C LYS A 275 -3.50 -20.04 30.19
N ALA A 276 -3.17 -19.32 31.25
CA ALA A 276 -1.85 -19.39 31.85
C ALA A 276 -1.56 -20.78 32.42
N ARG A 277 -0.30 -21.23 32.41
CA ARG A 277 0.11 -22.59 32.83
C ARG A 277 -0.29 -22.98 34.25
N ASN A 278 -0.44 -21.99 35.11
CA ASN A 278 -0.77 -22.20 36.53
C ASN A 278 -2.25 -21.88 36.87
N GLY A 279 -3.13 -21.83 35.86
CA GLY A 279 -4.50 -21.35 35.96
C GLY A 279 -4.60 -19.84 35.64
N ALA A 280 -5.83 -19.34 35.58
CA ALA A 280 -6.07 -17.93 35.25
C ALA A 280 -5.35 -16.98 36.22
N GLN A 281 -4.67 -15.97 35.64
CA GLN A 281 -3.92 -14.99 36.46
C GLN A 281 -3.99 -13.59 35.89
N THR A 282 -4.02 -12.59 36.74
CA THR A 282 -3.87 -11.19 36.35
C THR A 282 -2.43 -10.94 35.94
N THR A 283 -2.21 -10.56 34.69
CA THR A 283 -0.89 -10.29 34.12
C THR A 283 -0.49 -8.82 34.26
N GLN A 284 -1.48 -7.93 34.20
CA GLN A 284 -1.23 -6.50 34.23
C GLN A 284 -2.43 -5.74 34.82
N VAL A 285 -2.14 -4.67 35.56
CA VAL A 285 -3.08 -3.61 35.91
C VAL A 285 -2.40 -2.29 35.58
N LEU A 286 -3.06 -1.43 34.80
CA LEU A 286 -2.48 -0.19 34.30
C LEU A 286 -3.50 0.96 34.42
N ASP A 287 -2.99 2.19 34.50
CA ASP A 287 -3.79 3.40 34.45
C ASP A 287 -4.02 3.78 32.97
N ALA A 288 -5.25 3.65 32.47
CA ALA A 288 -5.60 3.94 31.10
C ALA A 288 -6.08 5.37 30.89
N SER A 289 -6.78 5.93 31.87
CA SER A 289 -7.24 7.29 31.89
C SER A 289 -6.96 7.97 33.25
N THR A 290 -6.90 9.28 33.23
CA THR A 290 -6.87 10.10 34.46
C THR A 290 -8.26 10.46 34.97
N GLY A 291 -9.32 10.03 34.28
CA GLY A 291 -10.74 10.15 34.62
C GLY A 291 -11.41 8.78 34.68
N GLU A 292 -12.72 8.78 34.76
CA GLU A 292 -13.50 7.53 34.69
C GLU A 292 -13.63 7.06 33.25
N ILE A 293 -13.58 5.73 33.06
CA ILE A 293 -13.83 5.12 31.76
C ILE A 293 -15.34 5.15 31.51
N THR A 294 -15.74 5.72 30.38
CA THR A 294 -17.16 5.87 30.01
C THR A 294 -17.57 4.89 28.89
N ALA A 295 -16.61 4.49 28.05
CA ALA A 295 -16.83 3.42 27.06
C ALA A 295 -15.59 2.54 26.95
N PHE A 296 -15.84 1.22 26.84
CA PHE A 296 -14.82 0.19 26.85
C PHE A 296 -15.23 -0.90 25.85
N GLU A 297 -14.63 -0.89 24.63
CA GLU A 297 -15.09 -1.73 23.52
C GLU A 297 -13.92 -2.28 22.72
N LEU A 298 -14.09 -3.49 22.14
CA LEU A 298 -13.14 -4.06 21.19
C LEU A 298 -13.45 -3.60 19.78
N LEU A 299 -12.43 -3.11 19.06
CA LEU A 299 -12.55 -2.76 17.65
C LEU A 299 -12.74 -4.03 16.80
N LEU A 300 -13.23 -3.88 15.57
CA LEU A 300 -13.45 -4.98 14.61
C LEU A 300 -12.25 -5.96 14.63
N GLY A 301 -12.54 -7.26 14.70
CA GLY A 301 -11.54 -8.32 14.82
C GLY A 301 -11.01 -8.54 16.25
N GLY A 302 -11.34 -7.67 17.21
CA GLY A 302 -11.06 -7.81 18.64
C GLY A 302 -9.59 -7.81 19.05
N SER A 303 -8.69 -7.38 18.16
CA SER A 303 -7.25 -7.26 18.45
C SER A 303 -6.88 -5.93 19.11
N SER A 304 -7.75 -4.95 19.03
CA SER A 304 -7.59 -3.62 19.62
C SER A 304 -8.68 -3.34 20.64
N LEU A 305 -8.30 -2.71 21.74
CA LEU A 305 -9.21 -2.15 22.72
C LEU A 305 -9.32 -0.64 22.54
N LEU A 306 -10.55 -0.11 22.52
CA LEU A 306 -10.86 1.31 22.60
C LEU A 306 -11.34 1.64 24.01
N VAL A 307 -10.79 2.70 24.58
CA VAL A 307 -11.11 3.21 25.90
C VAL A 307 -11.43 4.69 25.79
N ALA A 308 -12.67 5.05 26.08
CA ALA A 308 -13.11 6.43 26.14
C ALA A 308 -13.28 6.86 27.60
N ASP A 309 -13.12 8.15 27.89
CA ASP A 309 -13.19 8.69 29.21
C ASP A 309 -14.12 9.92 29.36
N ASP A 310 -14.32 10.32 30.60
CA ASP A 310 -15.12 11.50 31.00
C ASP A 310 -14.50 12.85 30.61
N LYS A 311 -13.26 12.83 30.05
CA LYS A 311 -12.56 14.03 29.60
C LYS A 311 -12.59 14.19 28.07
N GLY A 312 -13.33 13.32 27.37
CA GLY A 312 -13.43 13.32 25.93
C GLY A 312 -12.17 12.81 25.21
N GLN A 313 -11.40 11.92 25.83
CA GLN A 313 -10.29 11.23 25.21
C GLN A 313 -10.71 9.82 24.84
N VAL A 314 -10.33 9.35 23.66
CA VAL A 314 -10.41 7.96 23.27
C VAL A 314 -9.00 7.44 23.02
N SER A 315 -8.63 6.35 23.67
CA SER A 315 -7.32 5.72 23.49
C SER A 315 -7.47 4.32 22.90
N GLN A 316 -6.56 3.95 22.01
CA GLN A 316 -6.46 2.63 21.40
C GLN A 316 -5.27 1.87 21.98
N TRP A 317 -5.49 0.61 22.31
CA TRP A 317 -4.53 -0.25 22.98
C TRP A 317 -4.39 -1.57 22.22
N PHE A 318 -3.14 -2.04 22.09
CA PHE A 318 -2.83 -3.36 21.54
C PHE A 318 -2.19 -4.25 22.59
N LEU A 319 -2.46 -5.53 22.48
CA LEU A 319 -1.74 -6.55 23.23
C LEU A 319 -0.48 -6.94 22.42
N VAL A 320 0.68 -6.49 22.88
CA VAL A 320 1.98 -6.68 22.19
C VAL A 320 2.95 -7.44 23.11
N ARG A 321 4.02 -7.99 22.55
CA ARG A 321 5.08 -8.62 23.34
C ARG A 321 6.18 -7.62 23.65
N ASP A 322 6.62 -7.63 24.89
CA ASP A 322 7.78 -6.85 25.33
C ASP A 322 9.12 -7.52 24.90
N GLU A 323 10.23 -6.91 25.24
CA GLU A 323 11.57 -7.42 24.96
C GLU A 323 11.84 -8.80 25.60
N ASN A 324 11.12 -9.15 26.66
CA ASN A 324 11.19 -10.44 27.34
C ASN A 324 10.21 -11.47 26.80
N ASN A 325 9.52 -11.14 25.69
CA ASN A 325 8.48 -11.97 25.06
C ASN A 325 7.23 -12.19 25.92
N ALA A 326 7.01 -11.33 26.93
CA ALA A 326 5.81 -11.30 27.76
C ALA A 326 4.74 -10.40 27.09
N TRP A 327 3.48 -10.83 27.16
CA TRP A 327 2.37 -10.05 26.64
C TRP A 327 2.03 -8.90 27.58
N GLN A 328 1.87 -7.71 26.99
CA GLN A 328 1.42 -6.51 27.70
C GLN A 328 0.46 -5.69 26.84
N LEU A 329 -0.52 -5.08 27.49
CA LEU A 329 -1.41 -4.11 26.88
C LEU A 329 -0.71 -2.76 26.81
N THR A 330 -0.53 -2.24 25.61
CA THR A 330 0.23 -1.01 25.33
C THR A 330 -0.64 0.02 24.62
N LYS A 331 -0.57 1.27 25.08
CA LYS A 331 -1.26 2.39 24.44
C LYS A 331 -0.57 2.73 23.11
N ILE A 332 -1.33 2.69 22.03
CA ILE A 332 -0.81 2.90 20.68
C ILE A 332 -1.07 4.33 20.21
N ARG A 333 -2.29 4.82 20.39
CA ARG A 333 -2.69 6.16 19.93
C ARG A 333 -3.85 6.71 20.71
N SER A 334 -4.09 8.01 20.57
CA SER A 334 -5.21 8.72 21.18
C SER A 334 -5.94 9.55 20.16
N PHE A 335 -7.25 9.68 20.37
CA PHE A 335 -8.15 10.48 19.57
C PHE A 335 -8.84 11.49 20.50
N GLU A 336 -8.94 12.74 20.05
CA GLU A 336 -9.66 13.77 20.79
C GLU A 336 -11.14 13.76 20.38
N ALA A 337 -12.00 13.26 21.27
CA ALA A 337 -13.44 13.28 21.09
C ALA A 337 -14.12 14.51 21.71
N GLY A 338 -13.35 15.56 21.97
CA GLY A 338 -13.85 16.83 22.51
C GLY A 338 -13.39 17.10 23.94
N SER A 339 -14.12 17.96 24.65
CA SER A 339 -13.86 18.31 26.06
C SER A 339 -14.99 17.86 26.99
N GLN A 340 -16.02 17.24 26.43
CA GLN A 340 -17.16 16.69 27.19
C GLN A 340 -16.98 15.17 27.31
N PRO A 341 -17.57 14.54 28.37
CA PRO A 341 -17.57 13.09 28.51
C PRO A 341 -18.09 12.40 27.25
N VAL A 342 -17.41 11.35 26.83
CA VAL A 342 -17.92 10.45 25.79
C VAL A 342 -19.07 9.65 26.41
N ARG A 343 -20.26 9.79 25.86
CA ARG A 343 -21.46 9.11 26.38
C ARG A 343 -21.60 7.70 25.85
N ASP A 344 -21.39 7.53 24.56
CA ASP A 344 -21.46 6.22 23.91
C ASP A 344 -20.45 6.12 22.76
N LEU A 345 -20.06 4.89 22.47
CA LEU A 345 -19.10 4.54 21.41
C LEU A 345 -19.60 3.32 20.66
N THR A 346 -19.71 3.43 19.34
CA THR A 346 -20.09 2.31 18.45
C THR A 346 -19.02 2.07 17.40
N ILE A 347 -18.88 0.81 16.97
CA ILE A 347 -17.81 0.33 16.10
C ILE A 347 -18.37 0.06 14.70
N GLU A 348 -17.58 0.33 13.65
CA GLU A 348 -17.91 -0.10 12.30
C GLU A 348 -17.71 -1.61 12.13
N HIS A 349 -18.65 -2.28 11.44
CA HIS A 349 -18.65 -3.74 11.33
C HIS A 349 -17.72 -4.30 10.26
N ARG A 350 -17.16 -3.47 9.37
CA ARG A 350 -16.36 -3.89 8.21
C ARG A 350 -15.04 -3.17 8.06
N ARG A 351 -14.80 -2.11 8.84
CA ARG A 351 -13.61 -1.28 8.77
C ARG A 351 -13.13 -0.94 10.17
N LYS A 352 -11.90 -0.52 10.31
CA LYS A 352 -11.32 -0.08 11.60
C LYS A 352 -11.75 1.34 11.97
N GLY A 353 -13.05 1.59 11.81
CA GLY A 353 -13.71 2.84 12.15
C GLY A 353 -14.55 2.72 13.41
N PHE A 354 -14.81 3.84 14.07
CA PHE A 354 -15.74 3.95 15.20
C PHE A 354 -16.35 5.34 15.25
N ALA A 355 -17.49 5.43 15.92
CA ALA A 355 -18.17 6.70 16.19
C ALA A 355 -18.29 6.92 17.69
N THR A 356 -18.25 8.17 18.12
CA THR A 356 -18.53 8.58 19.50
C THR A 356 -19.58 9.66 19.51
N ILE A 357 -20.41 9.69 20.55
CA ILE A 357 -21.26 10.81 20.88
C ILE A 357 -20.92 11.30 22.29
N ASP A 358 -20.83 12.59 22.47
CA ASP A 358 -20.56 13.20 23.76
C ASP A 358 -21.84 13.73 24.44
N ASP A 359 -21.75 14.13 25.70
CA ASP A 359 -22.88 14.66 26.48
C ASP A 359 -23.51 15.93 25.86
N SER A 360 -22.80 16.62 24.97
CA SER A 360 -23.34 17.76 24.23
C SER A 360 -24.11 17.36 22.97
N GLY A 361 -24.17 16.06 22.63
CA GLY A 361 -24.79 15.55 21.40
C GLY A 361 -23.93 15.76 20.14
N THR A 362 -22.62 15.94 20.30
CA THR A 362 -21.68 16.02 19.18
C THR A 362 -21.25 14.63 18.77
N LEU A 363 -21.58 14.24 17.54
CA LEU A 363 -21.10 13.03 16.90
C LEU A 363 -19.72 13.26 16.29
N ARG A 364 -18.81 12.30 16.48
CA ARG A 364 -17.54 12.24 15.77
C ARG A 364 -17.33 10.86 15.17
N LEU A 365 -16.89 10.83 13.92
CA LEU A 365 -16.49 9.61 13.22
C LEU A 365 -14.96 9.56 13.13
N PHE A 366 -14.40 8.42 13.47
CA PHE A 366 -12.96 8.18 13.47
C PHE A 366 -12.60 6.97 12.62
N ASN A 367 -11.39 7.01 12.07
CA ASN A 367 -10.73 5.81 11.57
C ASN A 367 -9.44 5.59 12.37
N SER A 368 -9.29 4.39 12.93
CA SER A 368 -8.18 4.10 13.84
C SER A 368 -6.84 4.02 13.13
N THR A 369 -6.77 3.31 12.00
CA THR A 369 -5.53 3.11 11.22
C THR A 369 -5.03 4.43 10.62
N ALA A 370 -5.94 5.22 10.05
CA ALA A 370 -5.60 6.52 9.46
C ALA A 370 -5.34 7.63 10.50
N GLN A 371 -5.56 7.37 11.79
CA GLN A 371 -5.49 8.35 12.87
C GLN A 371 -6.30 9.63 12.56
N ARG A 372 -7.46 9.46 11.92
CA ARG A 372 -8.25 10.55 11.34
C ARG A 372 -9.58 10.70 12.05
N THR A 373 -9.92 11.95 12.40
CA THR A 373 -11.30 12.36 12.66
C THR A 373 -11.94 12.71 11.31
N ALA A 374 -12.82 11.82 10.84
CA ALA A 374 -13.44 11.96 9.52
C ALA A 374 -14.57 12.99 9.52
N LEU A 375 -15.26 13.13 10.66
CA LEU A 375 -16.38 14.07 10.84
C LEU A 375 -16.47 14.54 12.29
N THR A 376 -16.90 15.78 12.49
CA THR A 376 -17.44 16.31 13.73
C THR A 376 -18.73 17.05 13.40
N ALA A 377 -19.85 16.60 13.95
CA ALA A 377 -21.18 17.15 13.66
C ALA A 377 -22.03 17.22 14.92
N GLN A 378 -22.73 18.34 15.11
CA GLN A 378 -23.75 18.48 16.15
C GLN A 378 -25.07 17.89 15.63
N LEU A 379 -25.47 16.70 16.13
CA LEU A 379 -26.69 16.03 15.67
C LEU A 379 -27.87 16.24 16.61
N ALA A 380 -27.58 16.33 17.89
CA ALA A 380 -28.59 16.35 18.94
C ALA A 380 -28.37 17.53 19.90
N GLY A 381 -29.34 17.78 20.78
CA GLY A 381 -29.12 18.53 22.00
C GLY A 381 -28.36 17.69 23.03
N GLU A 382 -28.40 18.09 24.30
CA GLU A 382 -27.87 17.30 25.41
C GLU A 382 -28.66 15.99 25.57
N ASN A 383 -28.03 14.95 26.18
CA ASN A 383 -28.63 13.66 26.55
C ASN A 383 -28.86 12.67 25.38
N ALA A 384 -27.90 12.49 24.50
CA ALA A 384 -27.89 11.31 23.63
C ALA A 384 -27.55 10.07 24.46
N ASP A 385 -28.37 9.00 24.36
CA ASP A 385 -28.20 7.79 25.17
C ASP A 385 -27.39 6.71 24.44
N HIS A 386 -27.80 6.34 23.22
CA HIS A 386 -27.15 5.30 22.43
C HIS A 386 -27.03 5.68 20.97
N ILE A 387 -25.98 5.19 20.34
CA ILE A 387 -25.75 5.27 18.90
C ILE A 387 -25.44 3.89 18.32
N ALA A 388 -25.91 3.63 17.12
CA ALA A 388 -25.60 2.41 16.39
C ALA A 388 -25.31 2.69 14.92
N LEU A 389 -24.21 2.16 14.39
CA LEU A 389 -23.87 2.20 12.97
C LEU A 389 -24.40 0.96 12.25
N SER A 390 -24.92 1.16 11.03
CA SER A 390 -25.26 0.03 10.18
C SER A 390 -23.99 -0.75 9.76
N PRO A 391 -24.10 -2.06 9.47
CA PRO A 391 -22.95 -2.85 9.03
C PRO A 391 -22.22 -2.32 7.79
N ARG A 392 -22.91 -1.55 6.94
CA ARG A 392 -22.30 -0.83 5.81
C ARG A 392 -21.76 0.53 6.17
N ALA A 393 -21.90 0.98 7.41
CA ALA A 393 -21.51 2.30 7.90
C ALA A 393 -22.12 3.47 7.08
N ASN A 394 -23.26 3.25 6.44
CA ASN A 394 -23.97 4.26 5.65
C ASN A 394 -25.24 4.80 6.35
N ALA A 395 -25.56 4.28 7.53
CA ALA A 395 -26.65 4.75 8.39
C ALA A 395 -26.22 4.78 9.85
N LEU A 396 -26.75 5.75 10.58
CA LEU A 396 -26.60 5.89 12.03
C LEU A 396 -27.98 6.00 12.66
N LEU A 397 -28.26 5.16 13.65
CA LEU A 397 -29.42 5.24 14.50
C LEU A 397 -29.01 5.85 15.83
N MET A 398 -29.76 6.83 16.31
CA MET A 398 -29.46 7.53 17.56
C MET A 398 -30.68 7.56 18.46
N GLU A 399 -30.51 7.15 19.70
CA GLU A 399 -31.50 7.26 20.78
C GLU A 399 -31.20 8.49 21.61
N GLN A 400 -32.23 9.33 21.81
CA GLN A 400 -32.17 10.55 22.62
C GLN A 400 -33.53 10.81 23.26
N ASP A 401 -33.58 11.03 24.57
CA ASP A 401 -34.78 11.39 25.32
C ASP A 401 -35.99 10.47 25.01
N GLY A 402 -35.75 9.16 24.83
CA GLY A 402 -36.78 8.18 24.49
C GLY A 402 -37.31 8.28 23.05
N MET A 403 -36.59 8.97 22.17
CA MET A 403 -36.87 9.05 20.73
C MET A 403 -35.71 8.45 19.93
N LEU A 404 -36.03 7.79 18.81
CA LEU A 404 -35.06 7.32 17.83
C LEU A 404 -35.05 8.22 16.59
N SER A 405 -33.86 8.54 16.12
CA SER A 405 -33.64 9.27 14.87
C SER A 405 -32.67 8.52 13.97
N LEU A 406 -32.97 8.52 12.66
CA LEU A 406 -32.18 7.84 11.64
C LEU A 406 -31.44 8.87 10.77
N TRP A 407 -30.14 8.66 10.60
CA TRP A 407 -29.24 9.53 9.86
C TRP A 407 -28.54 8.77 8.74
N GLN A 408 -28.31 9.43 7.62
CA GLN A 408 -27.52 8.90 6.51
C GLN A 408 -26.07 9.34 6.67
N VAL A 409 -25.14 8.39 6.56
CA VAL A 409 -23.69 8.61 6.71
C VAL A 409 -23.01 8.41 5.36
N HIS A 410 -22.24 9.39 4.93
CA HIS A 410 -21.39 9.35 3.76
C HIS A 410 -19.93 9.41 4.22
N ASN A 411 -19.26 8.25 4.25
CA ASN A 411 -17.86 8.11 4.68
C ASN A 411 -17.20 7.00 3.85
N GLU A 412 -16.89 7.32 2.58
CA GLU A 412 -16.49 6.31 1.60
C GLU A 412 -15.04 5.84 1.77
N HIS A 413 -14.12 6.75 2.16
CA HIS A 413 -12.67 6.50 2.20
C HIS A 413 -12.04 6.92 3.53
N PRO A 414 -12.50 6.41 4.68
CA PRO A 414 -12.01 6.84 6.00
C PRO A 414 -10.57 6.40 6.28
N GLU A 415 -10.09 5.33 5.62
CA GLU A 415 -8.79 4.71 5.84
C GLU A 415 -7.62 5.57 5.34
N ILE A 416 -7.92 6.68 4.62
CA ILE A 416 -6.91 7.51 3.98
C ILE A 416 -6.67 8.78 4.77
N SER A 417 -5.42 8.96 5.17
CA SER A 417 -4.87 10.20 5.70
C SER A 417 -3.48 10.43 5.12
N TRP A 418 -2.96 11.64 5.28
CA TRP A 418 -1.59 11.91 4.87
C TRP A 418 -0.58 11.05 5.63
N ASP A 419 -0.84 10.83 6.91
CA ASP A 419 0.01 9.98 7.77
C ASP A 419 -0.04 8.51 7.35
N ALA A 420 -1.23 7.98 7.04
CA ALA A 420 -1.37 6.59 6.57
C ALA A 420 -0.60 6.32 5.26
N LEU A 421 -0.43 7.33 4.41
CA LEU A 421 0.27 7.20 3.12
C LEU A 421 1.79 7.33 3.26
N TRP A 422 2.30 8.18 4.18
CA TRP A 422 3.70 8.62 4.17
C TRP A 422 4.44 8.48 5.50
N SER A 423 3.73 8.11 6.59
CA SER A 423 4.33 7.90 7.91
C SER A 423 4.31 6.42 8.31
N GLU A 424 5.11 6.07 9.31
CA GLU A 424 5.05 4.76 9.95
C GLU A 424 3.78 4.66 10.78
N ILE A 425 3.04 3.55 10.59
CA ILE A 425 1.81 3.27 11.32
C ILE A 425 2.00 2.00 12.14
N TRP A 426 1.56 2.03 13.39
CA TRP A 426 1.51 0.83 14.21
C TRP A 426 0.23 0.07 13.90
N TYR A 427 0.34 -0.99 13.13
CA TYR A 427 -0.78 -1.85 12.74
C TYR A 427 -1.03 -2.95 13.76
N GLU A 428 -2.27 -3.46 13.80
CA GLU A 428 -2.62 -4.62 14.63
C GLU A 428 -1.74 -5.83 14.29
N GLY A 429 -1.26 -6.52 15.35
CA GLY A 429 -0.40 -7.69 15.21
C GLY A 429 1.08 -7.40 14.93
N TYR A 430 1.48 -6.14 14.82
CA TYR A 430 2.89 -5.73 14.68
C TYR A 430 3.46 -5.31 16.04
N GLN A 431 4.78 -5.45 16.19
CA GLN A 431 5.47 -5.12 17.46
C GLN A 431 5.88 -3.65 17.53
N GLU A 432 6.03 -3.00 16.38
CA GLU A 432 6.46 -1.62 16.22
C GLU A 432 5.80 -0.96 15.01
N PRO A 433 5.80 0.38 14.91
CA PRO A 433 5.33 1.09 13.72
C PRO A 433 6.18 0.76 12.50
N GLU A 434 5.54 0.51 11.36
CA GLU A 434 6.22 0.17 10.10
C GLU A 434 5.51 0.80 8.89
N PHE A 435 6.27 0.93 7.79
CA PHE A 435 5.72 1.26 6.48
C PHE A 435 5.27 -0.03 5.77
N ILE A 436 3.97 -0.23 5.59
CA ILE A 436 3.46 -1.47 4.99
C ILE A 436 2.51 -1.16 3.85
N TRP A 437 2.66 -1.92 2.76
CA TRP A 437 1.67 -2.02 1.69
C TRP A 437 1.06 -3.42 1.70
N GLN A 438 -0.23 -3.49 2.02
CA GLN A 438 -1.04 -4.70 1.94
C GLN A 438 -2.49 -4.30 1.72
N SER A 439 -2.99 -4.44 0.49
CA SER A 439 -4.29 -3.94 0.06
C SER A 439 -5.45 -4.90 0.36
N SER A 440 -5.19 -6.20 0.52
CA SER A 440 -6.19 -7.23 0.74
C SER A 440 -5.68 -8.38 1.59
N ALA A 441 -6.59 -9.13 2.21
CA ALA A 441 -6.36 -10.40 2.88
C ALA A 441 -7.56 -11.31 2.70
N ALA A 442 -7.42 -12.57 3.14
CA ALA A 442 -8.45 -13.60 3.02
C ALA A 442 -9.54 -13.53 4.10
N ASN A 443 -9.39 -12.70 5.12
CA ASN A 443 -10.33 -12.55 6.24
C ASN A 443 -11.11 -11.24 6.17
N ASN A 444 -12.30 -11.21 6.79
CA ASN A 444 -13.17 -10.04 6.80
C ASN A 444 -12.77 -8.97 7.85
N ASP A 445 -11.90 -9.33 8.80
CA ASP A 445 -11.44 -8.44 9.88
C ASP A 445 -10.14 -7.72 9.52
N PHE A 446 -9.76 -7.79 8.26
CA PHE A 446 -8.50 -7.28 7.76
C PHE A 446 -8.40 -5.76 7.87
N GLU A 447 -7.24 -5.30 8.31
CA GLU A 447 -6.84 -3.90 8.32
C GLU A 447 -6.04 -3.57 7.06
N PRO A 448 -6.62 -2.84 6.07
CA PRO A 448 -5.88 -2.44 4.86
C PRO A 448 -4.72 -1.52 5.21
N LYS A 449 -3.57 -1.74 4.57
CA LYS A 449 -2.33 -0.99 4.81
C LYS A 449 -1.90 -0.35 3.50
N TYR A 450 -1.91 0.98 3.44
CA TYR A 450 -1.78 1.74 2.20
C TYR A 450 -0.57 2.69 2.18
N SER A 451 0.53 2.33 2.86
CA SER A 451 1.73 3.16 2.78
C SER A 451 2.32 3.15 1.37
N LEU A 452 2.46 4.32 0.76
CA LEU A 452 3.12 4.48 -0.55
C LEU A 452 4.65 4.53 -0.44
N MET A 453 5.20 4.65 0.78
CA MET A 453 6.64 4.74 1.01
C MET A 453 7.44 3.54 0.49
N PRO A 454 7.04 2.26 0.75
CA PRO A 454 7.77 1.12 0.22
C PRO A 454 7.78 1.07 -1.31
N LEU A 455 6.67 1.49 -1.95
CA LEU A 455 6.54 1.50 -3.41
C LEU A 455 7.36 2.63 -4.05
N ALA A 456 7.36 3.81 -3.45
CA ALA A 456 8.17 4.94 -3.87
C ALA A 456 9.67 4.64 -3.70
N PHE A 457 10.05 4.09 -2.55
CA PHE A 457 11.42 3.64 -2.28
C PHE A 457 11.87 2.58 -3.29
N GLY A 458 11.05 1.54 -3.53
CA GLY A 458 11.32 0.50 -4.52
C GLY A 458 11.51 1.05 -5.93
N THR A 459 10.73 2.07 -6.32
CA THR A 459 10.88 2.75 -7.62
C THR A 459 12.23 3.46 -7.73
N LEU A 460 12.64 4.17 -6.69
CA LEU A 460 13.95 4.83 -6.63
C LEU A 460 15.10 3.82 -6.60
N LYS A 461 14.98 2.75 -5.81
CA LYS A 461 15.96 1.65 -5.71
C LYS A 461 16.18 1.00 -7.08
N ALA A 462 15.09 0.65 -7.80
CA ALA A 462 15.16 0.06 -9.13
C ALA A 462 15.88 0.97 -10.13
N ALA A 463 15.46 2.24 -10.20
CA ALA A 463 16.07 3.21 -11.09
C ALA A 463 17.56 3.45 -10.75
N PHE A 464 17.89 3.54 -9.47
CA PHE A 464 19.27 3.75 -9.02
C PHE A 464 20.22 2.62 -9.47
N TYR A 465 19.85 1.36 -9.22
CA TYR A 465 20.71 0.22 -9.60
C TYR A 465 20.81 0.04 -11.11
N ALA A 466 19.73 0.29 -11.85
CA ALA A 466 19.79 0.29 -13.30
C ALA A 466 20.70 1.38 -13.86
N MET A 467 20.60 2.61 -13.34
CA MET A 467 21.41 3.74 -13.80
C MET A 467 22.88 3.63 -13.39
N LEU A 468 23.14 3.00 -12.24
CA LEU A 468 24.53 2.75 -11.77
C LEU A 468 25.30 1.89 -12.77
N LEU A 469 24.62 0.92 -13.40
CA LEU A 469 25.21 0.09 -14.45
C LEU A 469 25.15 0.75 -15.83
N ALA A 470 23.99 1.25 -16.20
CA ALA A 470 23.72 1.73 -17.57
C ALA A 470 24.50 3.01 -17.91
N THR A 471 24.57 3.98 -16.99
CA THR A 471 25.15 5.29 -17.28
C THR A 471 26.63 5.23 -17.67
N PRO A 472 27.53 4.62 -16.87
CA PRO A 472 28.94 4.56 -17.22
C PRO A 472 29.20 3.73 -18.49
N LEU A 473 28.50 2.60 -18.66
CA LEU A 473 28.68 1.75 -19.83
C LEU A 473 28.22 2.44 -21.12
N ALA A 474 27.06 3.08 -21.10
CA ALA A 474 26.51 3.77 -22.23
C ALA A 474 27.36 4.98 -22.63
N ILE A 475 27.80 5.81 -21.65
CA ILE A 475 28.63 7.00 -21.93
C ILE A 475 30.00 6.58 -22.46
N CYS A 476 30.69 5.62 -21.83
CA CYS A 476 31.99 5.14 -22.31
C CYS A 476 31.90 4.52 -23.69
N GLY A 477 30.85 3.71 -23.95
CA GLY A 477 30.58 3.14 -25.26
C GLY A 477 30.33 4.22 -26.32
N ALA A 478 29.52 5.24 -26.00
CA ALA A 478 29.22 6.36 -26.90
C ALA A 478 30.47 7.20 -27.21
N ILE A 479 31.29 7.50 -26.19
CA ILE A 479 32.56 8.22 -26.38
C ILE A 479 33.46 7.44 -27.34
N TYR A 480 33.62 6.15 -27.09
CA TYR A 480 34.46 5.32 -27.93
C TYR A 480 33.95 5.28 -29.38
N THR A 481 32.66 5.05 -29.57
CA THR A 481 32.01 4.94 -30.90
C THR A 481 32.03 6.26 -31.66
N ALA A 482 31.78 7.39 -30.98
CA ALA A 482 31.72 8.71 -31.61
C ALA A 482 33.10 9.28 -31.97
N TYR A 483 34.09 9.05 -31.08
CA TYR A 483 35.39 9.77 -31.18
C TYR A 483 36.56 8.92 -31.68
N PHE A 484 36.64 7.65 -31.30
CA PHE A 484 37.79 6.77 -31.57
C PHE A 484 37.53 5.73 -32.66
N MET A 485 36.28 5.29 -32.85
CA MET A 485 35.94 4.19 -33.76
C MET A 485 36.01 4.59 -35.21
N ALA A 486 36.56 3.69 -36.07
CA ALA A 486 36.55 3.89 -37.52
C ALA A 486 35.12 4.03 -38.07
N PRO A 487 34.89 4.98 -39.06
CA PRO A 487 33.54 5.22 -39.60
C PRO A 487 32.88 3.97 -40.21
N ALA A 488 33.67 3.05 -40.76
CA ALA A 488 33.18 1.80 -41.34
C ALA A 488 32.65 0.83 -40.28
N LEU A 489 33.32 0.76 -39.12
CA LEU A 489 32.90 -0.06 -37.96
C LEU A 489 31.71 0.57 -37.27
N ARG A 490 31.72 1.89 -37.04
CA ARG A 490 30.61 2.64 -36.46
C ARG A 490 29.29 2.40 -37.18
N ARG A 491 29.30 2.40 -38.53
CA ARG A 491 28.11 2.11 -39.38
C ARG A 491 27.51 0.72 -39.13
N LYS A 492 28.27 -0.22 -38.55
CA LYS A 492 27.78 -1.55 -38.17
C LYS A 492 27.37 -1.61 -36.73
N VAL A 493 28.13 -1.02 -35.82
CA VAL A 493 27.92 -1.10 -34.36
C VAL A 493 26.71 -0.29 -33.91
N LYS A 494 26.56 0.97 -34.40
CA LYS A 494 25.45 1.84 -33.99
C LYS A 494 24.08 1.20 -34.25
N PRO A 495 23.77 0.66 -35.45
CA PRO A 495 22.47 0.00 -35.68
C PRO A 495 22.26 -1.24 -34.82
N ILE A 496 23.30 -1.98 -34.45
CA ILE A 496 23.17 -3.16 -33.56
C ILE A 496 22.74 -2.72 -32.16
N ILE A 497 23.30 -1.64 -31.62
CA ILE A 497 22.91 -1.10 -30.33
C ILE A 497 21.50 -0.51 -30.37
N GLU A 498 21.15 0.19 -31.45
CA GLU A 498 19.79 0.72 -31.66
C GLU A 498 18.74 -0.41 -31.77
N LEU A 499 19.09 -1.56 -32.37
CA LEU A 499 18.21 -2.73 -32.40
C LEU A 499 17.90 -3.30 -31.02
N MET A 500 18.81 -3.14 -30.05
CA MET A 500 18.54 -3.53 -28.65
C MET A 500 17.40 -2.72 -28.03
N GLU A 501 17.20 -1.47 -28.45
CA GLU A 501 16.08 -0.64 -27.99
C GLU A 501 14.71 -1.15 -28.46
N ALA A 502 14.69 -1.87 -29.59
CA ALA A 502 13.47 -2.45 -30.14
C ALA A 502 13.02 -3.75 -29.42
N LEU A 503 13.84 -4.30 -28.51
CA LEU A 503 13.47 -5.47 -27.75
C LEU A 503 12.34 -5.14 -26.76
N PRO A 504 11.23 -5.91 -26.77
CA PRO A 504 10.15 -5.71 -25.80
C PRO A 504 10.64 -5.95 -24.36
N THR A 505 10.36 -4.99 -23.47
CA THR A 505 10.78 -5.07 -22.05
C THR A 505 10.18 -6.27 -21.33
N VAL A 506 9.00 -6.75 -21.76
CA VAL A 506 8.36 -7.97 -21.27
C VAL A 506 9.26 -9.19 -21.47
N ILE A 507 9.88 -9.33 -22.66
CA ILE A 507 10.79 -10.44 -22.97
C ILE A 507 12.04 -10.36 -22.09
N LEU A 508 12.58 -9.16 -21.90
CA LEU A 508 13.73 -8.94 -21.02
C LEU A 508 13.39 -9.27 -19.57
N GLY A 509 12.22 -8.87 -19.09
CA GLY A 509 11.74 -9.20 -17.74
C GLY A 509 11.54 -10.71 -17.54
N PHE A 510 10.93 -11.38 -18.52
CA PHE A 510 10.76 -12.84 -18.53
C PHE A 510 12.12 -13.56 -18.47
N LEU A 511 13.04 -13.16 -19.33
CA LEU A 511 14.38 -13.72 -19.37
C LEU A 511 15.15 -13.45 -18.06
N ALA A 512 15.00 -12.25 -17.51
CA ALA A 512 15.63 -11.90 -16.23
C ALA A 512 15.08 -12.72 -15.06
N GLY A 513 13.76 -12.87 -14.96
CA GLY A 513 13.12 -13.59 -13.85
C GLY A 513 13.27 -15.10 -13.92
N LEU A 514 13.18 -15.71 -15.12
CA LEU A 514 13.21 -17.17 -15.28
C LEU A 514 14.56 -17.78 -15.60
N TRP A 515 15.45 -17.03 -16.22
CA TRP A 515 16.77 -17.52 -16.58
C TRP A 515 17.90 -16.82 -15.81
N LEU A 516 17.95 -15.47 -15.85
CA LEU A 516 19.07 -14.72 -15.26
C LEU A 516 19.08 -14.86 -13.73
N ALA A 517 17.93 -14.75 -13.06
CA ALA A 517 17.85 -14.82 -11.60
C ALA A 517 18.34 -16.19 -11.05
N PRO A 518 17.83 -17.35 -11.53
CA PRO A 518 18.37 -18.66 -11.12
C PRO A 518 19.84 -18.84 -11.50
N PHE A 519 20.24 -18.35 -12.69
CA PHE A 519 21.63 -18.45 -13.12
C PHE A 519 22.58 -17.66 -12.19
N MET A 520 22.17 -16.44 -11.79
CA MET A 520 22.96 -15.62 -10.87
C MET A 520 23.04 -16.25 -9.47
N GLU A 521 21.96 -16.83 -8.99
CA GLU A 521 21.95 -17.55 -7.71
C GLU A 521 22.97 -18.69 -7.68
N LEU A 522 23.00 -19.51 -8.76
CA LEU A 522 23.89 -20.66 -8.85
C LEU A 522 25.35 -20.30 -9.15
N HIS A 523 25.61 -19.17 -9.78
CA HIS A 523 26.96 -18.80 -10.26
C HIS A 523 27.42 -17.43 -9.75
N MET A 524 27.01 -17.04 -8.55
CA MET A 524 27.25 -15.71 -8.01
C MET A 524 28.76 -15.37 -7.95
N ALA A 525 29.56 -16.25 -7.39
CA ALA A 525 31.03 -16.08 -7.35
C ALA A 525 31.62 -15.91 -8.76
N GLY A 526 31.13 -16.72 -9.72
CA GLY A 526 31.56 -16.64 -11.12
C GLY A 526 31.30 -15.29 -11.75
N ILE A 527 30.13 -14.68 -11.48
CA ILE A 527 29.75 -13.37 -12.01
C ILE A 527 30.68 -12.29 -11.48
N PHE A 528 30.95 -12.25 -10.17
CA PHE A 528 31.87 -11.28 -9.59
C PHE A 528 33.31 -11.46 -10.09
N VAL A 529 33.77 -12.70 -10.25
CA VAL A 529 35.08 -12.99 -10.81
C VAL A 529 35.19 -12.53 -12.27
N VAL A 530 34.16 -12.77 -13.10
CA VAL A 530 34.10 -12.31 -14.49
C VAL A 530 34.10 -10.79 -14.57
N LEU A 531 33.36 -10.12 -13.67
CA LEU A 531 33.34 -8.65 -13.59
C LEU A 531 34.69 -8.03 -13.29
N LEU A 532 35.57 -8.76 -12.62
CA LEU A 532 36.96 -8.36 -12.38
C LEU A 532 37.91 -8.79 -13.52
N THR A 533 37.74 -9.99 -14.08
CA THR A 533 38.67 -10.53 -15.09
C THR A 533 38.50 -9.83 -16.44
N ILE A 534 37.33 -9.32 -16.83
CA ILE A 534 37.14 -8.61 -18.07
C ILE A 534 37.93 -7.28 -18.09
N PRO A 535 37.80 -6.33 -17.15
CA PRO A 535 38.63 -5.12 -17.14
C PRO A 535 40.11 -5.40 -17.07
N ILE A 536 40.50 -6.36 -16.23
CA ILE A 536 41.90 -6.76 -16.12
C ILE A 536 42.42 -7.30 -17.44
N GLY A 537 41.66 -8.17 -18.10
CA GLY A 537 41.99 -8.73 -19.41
C GLY A 537 42.12 -7.67 -20.51
N ILE A 538 41.22 -6.67 -20.53
CA ILE A 538 41.26 -5.54 -21.45
C ILE A 538 42.51 -4.68 -21.19
N LEU A 539 42.83 -4.36 -19.93
CA LEU A 539 44.01 -3.58 -19.58
C LEU A 539 45.28 -4.33 -19.94
N LEU A 540 45.35 -5.61 -19.67
CA LEU A 540 46.50 -6.47 -19.99
C LEU A 540 46.71 -6.59 -21.50
N PHE A 541 45.64 -6.72 -22.27
CA PHE A 541 45.63 -6.68 -23.72
C PHE A 541 46.12 -5.31 -24.23
N ALA A 542 45.57 -4.22 -23.72
CA ALA A 542 45.99 -2.86 -24.12
C ALA A 542 47.45 -2.60 -23.83
N PHE A 543 47.95 -3.05 -22.67
CA PHE A 543 49.38 -2.96 -22.31
C PHE A 543 50.25 -3.78 -23.26
N THR A 544 49.88 -5.06 -23.50
CA THR A 544 50.65 -5.92 -24.43
C THR A 544 50.59 -5.41 -25.86
N TRP A 545 49.42 -4.90 -26.32
CA TRP A 545 49.25 -4.30 -27.64
C TRP A 545 50.16 -3.06 -27.82
N ALA A 546 50.31 -2.24 -26.78
CA ALA A 546 51.17 -1.08 -26.80
C ALA A 546 52.68 -1.43 -26.92
N GLN A 547 53.10 -2.61 -26.43
CA GLN A 547 54.51 -3.09 -26.49
C GLN A 547 54.86 -3.80 -27.82
N LEU A 548 53.83 -4.13 -28.65
CA LEU A 548 54.11 -4.82 -29.91
C LEU A 548 54.83 -3.95 -30.92
N PRO A 549 55.77 -4.56 -31.73
CA PRO A 549 56.45 -3.85 -32.80
C PRO A 549 55.47 -3.28 -33.83
N ASN A 550 55.78 -2.10 -34.37
CA ASN A 550 54.91 -1.41 -35.33
C ASN A 550 54.52 -2.28 -36.54
N ARG A 551 55.37 -3.25 -36.92
CA ARG A 551 55.07 -4.20 -38.04
C ARG A 551 53.82 -5.03 -37.78
N ILE A 552 53.51 -5.39 -36.54
CA ILE A 552 52.31 -6.16 -36.16
C ILE A 552 51.11 -5.24 -35.97
N ARG A 553 51.33 -4.07 -35.41
CA ARG A 553 50.25 -3.10 -35.16
C ARG A 553 49.68 -2.55 -36.47
N PHE A 554 50.48 -2.40 -37.52
CA PHE A 554 50.01 -1.96 -38.85
C PHE A 554 49.23 -3.02 -39.66
N LEU A 555 49.16 -4.26 -39.21
CA LEU A 555 48.27 -5.27 -39.80
C LEU A 555 46.81 -4.99 -39.56
N VAL A 556 46.49 -4.23 -38.48
CA VAL A 556 45.11 -3.84 -38.14
C VAL A 556 44.88 -2.41 -38.62
N PRO A 557 43.87 -2.14 -39.42
CA PRO A 557 43.54 -0.78 -39.83
C PRO A 557 43.24 0.12 -38.65
N GLU A 558 43.61 1.38 -38.69
CA GLU A 558 43.32 2.36 -37.65
C GLU A 558 41.83 2.40 -37.30
N GLY A 559 41.50 2.31 -36.00
CA GLY A 559 40.15 2.33 -35.48
C GLY A 559 39.41 0.97 -35.52
N TRP A 560 40.08 -0.14 -35.92
CA TRP A 560 39.55 -1.50 -35.88
C TRP A 560 40.05 -2.31 -34.67
N ASP A 561 40.97 -1.75 -33.89
CA ASP A 561 41.50 -2.33 -32.66
C ASP A 561 40.43 -2.74 -31.65
N ALA A 562 39.25 -2.06 -31.63
CA ALA A 562 38.09 -2.49 -30.88
C ALA A 562 37.58 -3.89 -31.25
N ALA A 563 37.67 -4.26 -32.53
CA ALA A 563 37.25 -5.61 -32.93
C ALA A 563 38.13 -6.70 -32.33
N LEU A 564 39.40 -6.41 -31.98
CA LEU A 564 40.31 -7.32 -31.26
C LEU A 564 39.93 -7.49 -29.78
N LEU A 565 39.19 -6.56 -29.21
CA LEU A 565 38.70 -6.73 -27.83
C LEU A 565 37.63 -7.84 -27.70
N ILE A 566 36.92 -8.17 -28.78
CA ILE A 566 35.88 -9.23 -28.74
C ILE A 566 36.49 -10.56 -28.30
N PRO A 567 37.54 -11.12 -28.95
CA PRO A 567 38.14 -12.34 -28.47
C PRO A 567 38.80 -12.21 -27.08
N VAL A 568 39.30 -11.03 -26.72
CA VAL A 568 39.87 -10.79 -25.40
C VAL A 568 38.77 -10.90 -24.31
N VAL A 569 37.63 -10.29 -24.53
CA VAL A 569 36.49 -10.35 -23.58
C VAL A 569 36.01 -11.80 -23.46
N ILE A 570 35.89 -12.54 -24.58
CA ILE A 570 35.49 -13.94 -24.56
C ILE A 570 36.48 -14.78 -23.74
N LEU A 571 37.79 -14.61 -24.00
CA LEU A 571 38.85 -15.32 -23.26
C LEU A 571 38.89 -14.95 -21.77
N ALA A 572 38.72 -13.66 -21.43
CA ALA A 572 38.67 -13.21 -20.04
C ALA A 572 37.45 -13.76 -19.30
N THR A 573 36.30 -13.86 -19.99
CA THR A 573 35.08 -14.47 -19.44
C THR A 573 35.28 -15.96 -19.20
N LEU A 574 35.81 -16.69 -20.17
CA LEU A 574 36.06 -18.13 -20.03
C LEU A 574 37.08 -18.40 -18.92
N PHE A 575 38.12 -17.58 -18.84
CA PHE A 575 39.12 -17.68 -17.77
C PHE A 575 38.51 -17.38 -16.39
N GLY A 576 37.66 -16.34 -16.31
CA GLY A 576 36.94 -16.00 -15.08
C GLY A 576 36.06 -17.12 -14.60
N LEU A 577 35.24 -17.71 -15.50
CA LEU A 577 34.39 -18.86 -15.18
C LEU A 577 35.16 -20.12 -14.79
N TRP A 578 36.34 -20.32 -15.38
CA TRP A 578 37.22 -21.44 -15.06
C TRP A 578 37.84 -21.33 -13.66
N ILE A 579 38.27 -20.13 -13.25
CA ILE A 579 38.90 -19.91 -11.95
C ILE A 579 37.91 -19.71 -10.80
N ALA A 580 36.64 -19.37 -11.11
CA ALA A 580 35.60 -19.02 -10.14
C ALA A 580 35.37 -20.09 -9.07
N PRO A 581 35.23 -21.41 -9.40
CA PRO A 581 35.01 -22.44 -8.38
C PRO A 581 36.17 -22.55 -7.38
N GLY A 582 37.40 -22.31 -7.85
CA GLY A 582 38.59 -22.30 -6.97
C GLY A 582 38.58 -21.12 -6.00
N ILE A 583 38.17 -19.94 -6.48
CA ILE A 583 38.05 -18.74 -5.65
C ILE A 583 36.91 -18.90 -4.66
N GLU A 584 35.78 -19.47 -5.09
CA GLU A 584 34.60 -19.73 -4.24
C GLU A 584 34.93 -20.70 -3.09
N ALA A 585 35.65 -21.79 -3.40
CA ALA A 585 36.08 -22.72 -2.39
C ALA A 585 37.11 -22.11 -1.40
N LEU A 586 38.01 -21.23 -1.88
CA LEU A 586 39.04 -20.65 -1.06
C LEU A 586 38.54 -19.51 -0.16
N LEU A 587 37.67 -18.64 -0.68
CA LEU A 587 37.24 -17.40 0.03
C LEU A 587 35.89 -17.55 0.72
N PHE A 588 34.98 -18.39 0.19
CA PHE A 588 33.59 -18.45 0.63
C PHE A 588 33.16 -19.86 1.09
N GLY A 589 34.13 -20.76 1.32
CA GLY A 589 33.83 -22.10 1.81
C GLY A 589 33.01 -23.00 0.85
N GLY A 590 32.94 -22.65 -0.45
CA GLY A 590 32.28 -23.41 -1.50
C GLY A 590 30.86 -22.98 -1.87
N ASP A 591 30.27 -22.05 -1.14
CA ASP A 591 28.97 -21.45 -1.47
C ASP A 591 28.92 -19.98 -1.01
N MET A 592 29.12 -19.07 -1.94
CA MET A 592 29.13 -17.62 -1.67
C MET A 592 27.79 -17.13 -1.13
N ARG A 593 26.66 -17.68 -1.56
CA ARG A 593 25.32 -17.29 -1.09
C ARG A 593 25.16 -17.62 0.40
N LEU A 594 25.53 -18.84 0.78
CA LEU A 594 25.47 -19.25 2.20
C LEU A 594 26.40 -18.42 3.07
N TRP A 595 27.57 -18.07 2.56
CA TRP A 595 28.50 -17.18 3.26
C TRP A 595 27.92 -15.79 3.47
N ILE A 596 27.29 -15.18 2.44
CA ILE A 596 26.63 -13.87 2.55
C ILE A 596 25.50 -13.92 3.61
N THR A 597 24.72 -15.01 3.60
CA THR A 597 23.55 -15.10 4.49
C THR A 597 23.94 -15.44 5.93
N LYS A 598 24.90 -16.36 6.14
CA LYS A 598 25.26 -16.84 7.49
C LYS A 598 26.33 -15.98 8.16
N ASP A 599 27.37 -15.59 7.41
CA ASP A 599 28.53 -14.90 7.99
C ASP A 599 28.38 -13.38 7.95
N LEU A 600 27.75 -12.82 6.92
CA LEU A 600 27.47 -11.39 6.82
C LEU A 600 26.06 -11.01 7.33
N GLY A 601 25.16 -11.98 7.54
CA GLY A 601 23.79 -11.71 7.97
C GLY A 601 22.94 -10.96 6.93
N ILE A 602 23.36 -10.95 5.65
CA ILE A 602 22.66 -10.26 4.57
C ILE A 602 21.66 -11.23 3.93
N THR A 603 20.41 -10.86 3.92
CA THR A 603 19.34 -11.63 3.26
C THR A 603 19.55 -11.68 1.75
N TYR A 604 19.23 -12.81 1.14
CA TYR A 604 19.39 -13.05 -0.29
C TYR A 604 18.11 -13.65 -0.89
N ASP A 605 17.49 -12.90 -1.79
CA ASP A 605 16.39 -13.35 -2.62
C ASP A 605 16.85 -13.71 -4.02
N GLN A 606 16.32 -14.78 -4.60
CA GLN A 606 16.63 -15.16 -5.99
C GLN A 606 16.30 -14.05 -6.99
N ARG A 607 15.12 -13.41 -6.82
CA ARG A 607 14.66 -12.27 -7.62
C ARG A 607 14.90 -10.98 -6.84
N ASN A 608 15.96 -10.27 -7.18
CA ASN A 608 16.49 -9.19 -6.38
C ASN A 608 16.87 -7.94 -7.21
N ALA A 609 17.30 -6.90 -6.52
CA ALA A 609 17.67 -5.62 -7.14
C ALA A 609 18.85 -5.73 -8.10
N LEU A 610 19.79 -6.66 -7.88
CA LEU A 610 20.92 -6.88 -8.78
C LEU A 610 20.47 -7.42 -10.14
N VAL A 611 19.58 -8.41 -10.15
CA VAL A 611 18.99 -8.97 -11.37
C VAL A 611 18.25 -7.89 -12.17
N VAL A 612 17.42 -7.11 -11.48
CA VAL A 612 16.70 -5.99 -12.09
C VAL A 612 17.64 -4.91 -12.60
N GLY A 613 18.64 -4.53 -11.80
CA GLY A 613 19.64 -3.54 -12.19
C GLY A 613 20.34 -3.91 -13.48
N ILE A 614 20.72 -5.17 -13.66
CA ILE A 614 21.34 -5.69 -14.88
C ILE A 614 20.33 -5.66 -16.05
N ALA A 615 19.15 -6.25 -15.88
CA ALA A 615 18.17 -6.38 -16.96
C ALA A 615 17.61 -5.02 -17.42
N MET A 616 17.27 -4.16 -16.47
CA MET A 616 16.77 -2.82 -16.74
C MET A 616 17.91 -1.89 -17.23
N GLY A 617 19.11 -2.04 -16.68
CA GLY A 617 20.32 -1.37 -17.21
C GLY A 617 20.52 -1.70 -18.67
N PHE A 618 20.45 -2.96 -19.05
CA PHE A 618 20.56 -3.41 -20.44
C PHE A 618 19.50 -2.79 -21.35
N ALA A 619 18.26 -2.63 -20.87
CA ALA A 619 17.17 -1.97 -21.62
C ALA A 619 17.39 -0.47 -21.80
N VAL A 620 18.04 0.21 -20.86
CA VAL A 620 18.24 1.66 -20.85
C VAL A 620 19.53 2.08 -21.56
N ILE A 621 20.56 1.23 -21.61
CA ILE A 621 21.85 1.50 -22.28
C ILE A 621 21.68 2.06 -23.70
N PRO A 622 20.87 1.47 -24.62
CA PRO A 622 20.76 1.96 -25.99
C PRO A 622 20.30 3.41 -26.08
N THR A 623 19.32 3.80 -25.27
CA THR A 623 18.78 5.16 -25.23
C THR A 623 19.85 6.17 -24.80
N ILE A 624 20.55 5.90 -23.68
CA ILE A 624 21.62 6.79 -23.19
C ILE A 624 22.79 6.83 -24.20
N PHE A 625 23.16 5.68 -24.74
CA PHE A 625 24.23 5.55 -25.73
C PHE A 625 23.94 6.38 -26.99
N SER A 626 22.76 6.21 -27.60
CA SER A 626 22.42 6.84 -28.87
C SER A 626 22.42 8.36 -28.75
N ILE A 627 21.76 8.89 -27.72
CA ILE A 627 21.69 10.35 -27.49
C ILE A 627 23.08 10.93 -27.15
N THR A 628 23.87 10.22 -26.33
CA THR A 628 25.23 10.63 -25.96
C THR A 628 26.16 10.63 -27.18
N GLU A 629 26.07 9.59 -28.00
CA GLU A 629 26.86 9.44 -29.21
C GLU A 629 26.55 10.57 -30.22
N ASP A 630 25.29 10.87 -30.42
CA ASP A 630 24.85 11.98 -31.27
C ASP A 630 25.30 13.35 -30.73
N ALA A 631 25.25 13.55 -29.40
CA ALA A 631 25.73 14.78 -28.76
C ALA A 631 27.24 15.00 -28.98
N ILE A 632 28.03 13.93 -28.82
CA ILE A 632 29.49 14.00 -29.06
C ILE A 632 29.80 14.22 -30.53
N PHE A 633 29.08 13.54 -31.42
CA PHE A 633 29.31 13.66 -32.87
C PHE A 633 28.88 15.03 -33.42
N ALA A 634 27.91 15.70 -32.76
CA ALA A 634 27.46 17.04 -33.13
C ALA A 634 28.48 18.15 -32.79
N VAL A 635 29.54 17.86 -32.02
CA VAL A 635 30.57 18.84 -31.71
C VAL A 635 31.31 19.25 -32.98
N PRO A 636 31.45 20.57 -33.30
CA PRO A 636 32.11 21.04 -34.50
C PRO A 636 33.53 20.52 -34.62
N LYS A 637 33.85 19.89 -35.75
CA LYS A 637 35.19 19.31 -36.00
C LYS A 637 36.29 20.37 -35.98
N SER A 638 35.97 21.63 -36.25
CA SER A 638 36.91 22.76 -36.15
C SER A 638 37.51 22.92 -34.78
N LEU A 639 36.70 22.68 -33.71
CA LEU A 639 37.18 22.75 -32.33
C LEU A 639 38.18 21.62 -32.02
N SER A 640 37.85 20.39 -32.45
CA SER A 640 38.70 19.23 -32.25
C SER A 640 40.04 19.36 -33.03
N TYR A 641 39.97 19.74 -34.30
CA TYR A 641 41.17 19.93 -35.14
C TYR A 641 42.00 21.12 -34.68
N GLY A 642 41.39 22.22 -34.22
CA GLY A 642 42.11 23.35 -33.64
C GLY A 642 42.91 22.95 -32.38
N SER A 643 42.32 22.17 -31.49
CA SER A 643 43.00 21.64 -30.30
C SER A 643 44.18 20.74 -30.66
N LEU A 644 43.99 19.80 -31.60
CA LEU A 644 45.07 18.92 -32.10
C LEU A 644 46.17 19.68 -32.77
N ALA A 645 45.83 20.72 -33.58
CA ALA A 645 46.80 21.58 -34.24
C ALA A 645 47.69 22.39 -33.27
N LEU A 646 47.20 22.70 -32.07
CA LEU A 646 47.92 23.31 -30.97
C LEU A 646 48.77 22.31 -30.17
N GLY A 647 48.85 21.03 -30.58
CA GLY A 647 49.65 20.00 -29.95
C GLY A 647 49.00 19.22 -28.81
N ALA A 648 47.68 19.36 -28.60
CA ALA A 648 46.95 18.54 -27.64
C ALA A 648 46.86 17.08 -28.11
N THR A 649 46.92 16.14 -27.17
CA THR A 649 46.66 14.73 -27.49
C THR A 649 45.16 14.49 -27.76
N PRO A 650 44.76 13.40 -28.45
CA PRO A 650 43.38 13.05 -28.65
C PRO A 650 42.57 12.97 -27.35
N TRP A 651 43.17 12.42 -26.27
CA TRP A 651 42.60 12.35 -24.95
C TRP A 651 42.38 13.73 -24.30
N GLN A 652 43.39 14.62 -24.41
CA GLN A 652 43.26 15.99 -23.90
C GLN A 652 42.18 16.77 -24.66
N THR A 653 42.11 16.62 -25.98
CA THR A 653 41.07 17.21 -26.83
C THR A 653 39.67 16.68 -26.43
N LEU A 654 39.52 15.36 -26.21
CA LEU A 654 38.27 14.76 -25.76
C LEU A 654 37.81 15.36 -24.43
N VAL A 655 38.67 15.29 -23.38
CA VAL A 655 38.28 15.67 -22.02
C VAL A 655 38.10 17.17 -21.86
N ARG A 656 38.91 18.02 -22.52
CA ARG A 656 38.91 19.48 -22.30
C ARG A 656 38.10 20.26 -23.31
N VAL A 657 37.78 19.70 -24.48
CA VAL A 657 37.05 20.39 -25.55
C VAL A 657 35.74 19.68 -25.88
N VAL A 658 35.81 18.40 -26.26
CA VAL A 658 34.64 17.68 -26.75
C VAL A 658 33.63 17.41 -25.65
N MET A 659 34.04 16.86 -24.52
CA MET A 659 33.14 16.51 -23.41
C MET A 659 32.44 17.72 -22.79
N PRO A 660 33.10 18.85 -22.51
CA PRO A 660 32.41 20.04 -22.02
C PRO A 660 31.39 20.58 -23.03
N THR A 661 31.73 20.58 -24.34
CA THR A 661 30.81 21.05 -25.40
C THR A 661 29.60 20.11 -25.56
N ALA A 662 29.80 18.79 -25.44
CA ALA A 662 28.74 17.77 -25.52
C ALA A 662 27.95 17.60 -24.22
N SER A 663 28.42 18.14 -23.09
CA SER A 663 27.85 17.90 -21.76
C SER A 663 26.34 18.14 -21.62
N PRO A 664 25.72 19.17 -22.26
CA PRO A 664 24.26 19.34 -22.20
C PRO A 664 23.49 18.17 -22.83
N GLY A 665 24.04 17.62 -23.92
CA GLY A 665 23.44 16.45 -24.59
C GLY A 665 23.63 15.16 -23.79
N ILE A 666 24.82 14.95 -23.21
CA ILE A 666 25.12 13.81 -22.35
C ILE A 666 24.22 13.82 -21.12
N PHE A 667 24.07 14.97 -20.46
CA PHE A 667 23.17 15.13 -19.34
C PHE A 667 21.72 14.82 -19.71
N SER A 668 21.26 15.32 -20.88
CA SER A 668 19.93 14.99 -21.38
C SER A 668 19.73 13.49 -21.62
N ALA A 669 20.72 12.80 -22.15
CA ALA A 669 20.71 11.35 -22.35
C ALA A 669 20.51 10.58 -21.02
N VAL A 670 21.27 10.94 -20.00
CA VAL A 670 21.17 10.33 -18.67
C VAL A 670 19.79 10.56 -18.06
N MET A 671 19.24 11.78 -18.16
CA MET A 671 17.93 12.12 -17.61
C MET A 671 16.78 11.40 -18.33
N ILE A 672 16.86 11.26 -19.66
CA ILE A 672 15.88 10.48 -20.44
C ILE A 672 15.95 9.01 -20.05
N GLY A 673 17.17 8.46 -19.90
CA GLY A 673 17.38 7.11 -19.41
C GLY A 673 16.82 6.88 -18.01
N MET A 674 17.01 7.83 -17.11
CA MET A 674 16.44 7.78 -15.75
C MET A 674 14.91 7.83 -15.77
N GLY A 675 14.32 8.71 -16.58
CA GLY A 675 12.86 8.77 -16.73
C GLY A 675 12.27 7.44 -17.24
N ARG A 676 12.96 6.77 -18.17
CA ARG A 676 12.60 5.43 -18.65
C ARG A 676 12.74 4.39 -17.54
N ALA A 677 13.82 4.41 -16.77
CA ALA A 677 14.05 3.48 -15.66
C ALA A 677 12.98 3.60 -14.56
N VAL A 678 12.59 4.82 -14.20
CA VAL A 678 11.54 5.07 -13.19
C VAL A 678 10.17 4.55 -13.63
N GLY A 679 9.87 4.65 -14.92
CA GLY A 679 8.60 4.19 -15.50
C GLY A 679 8.58 2.71 -15.89
N GLU A 680 9.69 1.96 -15.71
CA GLU A 680 9.76 0.56 -16.14
C GLU A 680 8.89 -0.33 -15.24
N THR A 681 7.98 -1.04 -15.88
CA THR A 681 6.97 -1.86 -15.19
C THR A 681 7.28 -3.35 -15.29
N MET A 682 7.48 -3.85 -16.51
CA MET A 682 7.46 -5.29 -16.79
C MET A 682 8.73 -6.01 -16.36
N ILE A 683 9.90 -5.37 -16.51
CA ILE A 683 11.16 -5.95 -16.04
C ILE A 683 11.13 -6.06 -14.50
N VAL A 684 10.70 -5.01 -13.84
CA VAL A 684 10.59 -4.99 -12.37
C VAL A 684 9.60 -6.06 -11.92
N LEU A 685 8.38 -6.06 -12.45
CA LEU A 685 7.34 -7.02 -12.07
C LEU A 685 7.80 -8.47 -12.13
N MET A 686 8.56 -8.84 -13.18
CA MET A 686 8.96 -10.23 -13.41
C MET A 686 10.24 -10.65 -12.69
N ALA A 687 11.13 -9.69 -12.39
CA ALA A 687 12.49 -9.97 -11.93
C ALA A 687 12.76 -9.64 -10.45
N THR A 688 11.80 -9.03 -9.69
CA THR A 688 12.04 -8.59 -8.32
C THR A 688 11.38 -9.41 -7.22
N GLY A 689 10.59 -10.42 -7.49
CA GLY A 689 9.77 -11.08 -6.45
C GLY A 689 8.59 -10.24 -5.94
N ASN A 690 8.51 -8.95 -6.27
CA ASN A 690 7.38 -8.06 -6.04
C ASN A 690 6.98 -7.86 -4.56
N THR A 691 7.96 -7.84 -3.66
CA THR A 691 7.77 -7.65 -2.22
C THR A 691 8.01 -6.18 -1.84
N PRO A 692 7.07 -5.48 -1.16
CA PRO A 692 7.21 -4.07 -0.82
C PRO A 692 8.09 -3.86 0.42
N ILE A 693 9.41 -4.07 0.29
CA ILE A 693 10.40 -3.95 1.36
C ILE A 693 11.20 -2.65 1.19
N MET A 694 11.48 -1.97 2.29
CA MET A 694 12.30 -0.76 2.35
C MET A 694 13.72 -1.08 2.83
N ASP A 695 14.49 -1.78 2.02
CA ASP A 695 15.91 -2.06 2.27
C ASP A 695 16.76 -1.68 1.05
N ILE A 696 17.96 -1.13 1.31
CA ILE A 696 18.95 -0.79 0.28
C ILE A 696 19.67 -2.05 -0.22
N ASN A 697 19.59 -3.17 0.49
CA ASN A 697 20.25 -4.41 0.12
C ASN A 697 20.01 -4.76 -1.37
N ILE A 698 21.12 -4.95 -2.11
CA ILE A 698 21.07 -5.27 -3.55
C ILE A 698 20.57 -6.68 -3.82
N PHE A 699 20.65 -7.57 -2.83
CA PHE A 699 20.22 -8.96 -2.92
C PHE A 699 18.77 -9.18 -2.47
N GLU A 700 18.04 -8.15 -2.11
CA GLU A 700 16.63 -8.21 -1.80
C GLU A 700 15.77 -7.66 -2.94
N GLY A 701 14.54 -8.21 -3.02
CA GLY A 701 13.52 -7.76 -3.94
C GLY A 701 13.01 -6.35 -3.62
N MET A 702 12.05 -5.90 -4.41
CA MET A 702 11.33 -4.63 -4.22
C MET A 702 10.02 -4.64 -4.98
N ARG A 703 9.14 -3.73 -4.63
CA ARG A 703 7.91 -3.46 -5.38
C ARG A 703 7.90 -1.98 -5.78
N THR A 704 7.65 -1.69 -7.05
CA THR A 704 7.59 -0.30 -7.56
C THR A 704 6.14 0.17 -7.71
N LEU A 705 5.93 1.49 -7.74
CA LEU A 705 4.61 2.08 -8.02
C LEU A 705 4.00 1.55 -9.31
N ALA A 706 4.77 1.52 -10.40
CA ALA A 706 4.31 1.04 -11.71
C ALA A 706 3.95 -0.45 -11.70
N ALA A 707 4.79 -1.30 -11.09
CA ALA A 707 4.54 -2.74 -10.96
C ALA A 707 3.31 -3.01 -10.06
N ASN A 708 3.15 -2.27 -8.97
CA ASN A 708 2.00 -2.37 -8.09
C ASN A 708 0.68 -2.08 -8.83
N ILE A 709 0.62 -0.98 -9.59
CA ILE A 709 -0.55 -0.64 -10.40
C ILE A 709 -0.87 -1.76 -11.39
N ALA A 710 0.14 -2.30 -12.08
CA ALA A 710 -0.07 -3.35 -13.08
C ALA A 710 -0.62 -4.66 -12.48
N VAL A 711 -0.25 -5.00 -11.24
CA VAL A 711 -0.72 -6.20 -10.56
C VAL A 711 -2.10 -6.03 -9.97
N GLU A 712 -2.32 -4.93 -9.23
CA GLU A 712 -3.51 -4.80 -8.37
C GLU A 712 -4.69 -4.09 -9.06
N MET A 713 -4.44 -3.27 -10.09
CA MET A 713 -5.52 -2.56 -10.79
C MET A 713 -6.59 -3.49 -11.39
N PRO A 714 -6.24 -4.63 -12.03
CA PRO A 714 -7.24 -5.55 -12.57
C PRO A 714 -8.11 -6.25 -11.51
N GLU A 715 -7.63 -6.33 -10.26
CA GLU A 715 -8.30 -6.99 -9.14
C GLU A 715 -9.08 -6.02 -8.26
N SER A 716 -8.89 -4.71 -8.46
CA SER A 716 -9.54 -3.68 -7.66
C SER A 716 -10.95 -3.37 -8.16
N GLU A 717 -11.91 -3.23 -7.24
CA GLU A 717 -13.28 -2.79 -7.55
C GLU A 717 -13.30 -1.30 -7.90
N VAL A 718 -13.94 -0.96 -9.00
CA VAL A 718 -14.04 0.43 -9.48
C VAL A 718 -14.72 1.32 -8.42
N GLY A 719 -14.08 2.43 -8.08
CA GLY A 719 -14.56 3.37 -7.07
C GLY A 719 -14.20 3.02 -5.62
N SER A 720 -13.65 1.83 -5.36
CA SER A 720 -13.17 1.45 -4.02
C SER A 720 -11.97 2.29 -3.58
N THR A 721 -11.69 2.30 -2.27
CA THR A 721 -10.48 2.95 -1.71
C THR A 721 -9.21 2.40 -2.36
N HIS A 722 -9.12 1.07 -2.51
CA HIS A 722 -7.99 0.42 -3.17
C HIS A 722 -7.79 0.91 -4.61
N PHE A 723 -8.86 0.94 -5.43
CA PHE A 723 -8.82 1.48 -6.79
C PHE A 723 -8.29 2.91 -6.84
N ARG A 724 -8.84 3.80 -6.03
CA ARG A 724 -8.46 5.21 -5.99
C ARG A 724 -7.03 5.44 -5.51
N ILE A 725 -6.51 4.61 -4.60
CA ILE A 725 -5.10 4.68 -4.17
C ILE A 725 -4.14 4.24 -5.26
N LEU A 726 -4.52 3.28 -6.10
CA LEU A 726 -3.71 2.94 -7.27
C LEU A 726 -3.65 4.11 -8.27
N PHE A 727 -4.74 4.88 -8.42
CA PHE A 727 -4.70 6.15 -9.15
C PHE A 727 -3.84 7.21 -8.46
N LEU A 728 -3.86 7.27 -7.14
CA LEU A 728 -2.95 8.14 -6.38
C LEU A 728 -1.48 7.73 -6.59
N ALA A 729 -1.17 6.43 -6.60
CA ALA A 729 0.17 5.92 -6.92
C ALA A 729 0.60 6.33 -8.34
N ALA A 730 -0.32 6.25 -9.33
CA ALA A 730 -0.08 6.74 -10.68
C ALA A 730 0.14 8.26 -10.72
N PHE A 731 -0.63 9.02 -9.95
CA PHE A 731 -0.50 10.47 -9.83
C PHE A 731 0.84 10.87 -9.19
N VAL A 732 1.26 10.19 -8.14
CA VAL A 732 2.58 10.37 -7.50
C VAL A 732 3.71 10.09 -8.49
N LEU A 733 3.62 8.99 -9.24
CA LEU A 733 4.60 8.64 -10.28
C LEU A 733 4.64 9.71 -11.39
N PHE A 734 3.49 10.20 -11.82
CA PHE A 734 3.38 11.28 -12.81
C PHE A 734 4.03 12.57 -12.29
N LEU A 735 3.72 12.99 -11.07
CA LEU A 735 4.33 14.18 -10.46
C LEU A 735 5.84 14.03 -10.30
N PHE A 736 6.30 12.87 -9.84
CA PHE A 736 7.73 12.60 -9.69
C PHE A 736 8.46 12.71 -11.04
N THR A 737 7.94 12.07 -12.09
CA THR A 737 8.54 12.14 -13.42
C THR A 737 8.48 13.55 -14.00
N PHE A 738 7.40 14.30 -13.77
CA PHE A 738 7.27 15.69 -14.20
C PHE A 738 8.30 16.59 -13.51
N VAL A 739 8.50 16.47 -12.20
CA VAL A 739 9.49 17.24 -11.43
C VAL A 739 10.90 16.93 -11.92
N VAL A 740 11.23 15.64 -12.04
CA VAL A 740 12.56 15.19 -12.53
C VAL A 740 12.84 15.73 -13.92
N ASN A 741 11.90 15.62 -14.85
CA ASN A 741 12.05 16.11 -16.23
C ASN A 741 12.17 17.65 -16.27
N THR A 742 11.45 18.38 -15.43
CA THR A 742 11.52 19.83 -15.34
C THR A 742 12.88 20.29 -14.81
N LEU A 743 13.39 19.63 -13.76
CA LEU A 743 14.74 19.86 -13.22
C LEU A 743 15.80 19.58 -14.29
N ALA A 744 15.66 18.44 -14.97
CA ALA A 744 16.56 18.05 -16.05
C ALA A 744 16.62 19.10 -17.16
N GLU A 745 15.47 19.59 -17.61
CA GLU A 745 15.38 20.62 -18.65
C GLU A 745 16.01 21.96 -18.19
N THR A 746 15.79 22.33 -16.95
CA THR A 746 16.36 23.55 -16.38
C THR A 746 17.89 23.47 -16.32
N ILE A 747 18.44 22.35 -15.86
CA ILE A 747 19.90 22.11 -15.83
C ILE A 747 20.46 22.06 -17.25
N ARG A 748 19.78 21.38 -18.19
CA ARG A 748 20.17 21.33 -19.61
C ARG A 748 20.25 22.73 -20.22
N GLN A 749 19.26 23.57 -19.97
CA GLN A 749 19.26 24.96 -20.46
C GLN A 749 20.40 25.78 -19.87
N HIS A 750 20.69 25.61 -18.57
CA HIS A 750 21.81 26.26 -17.91
C HIS A 750 23.15 25.86 -18.53
N LEU A 751 23.37 24.53 -18.70
CA LEU A 751 24.59 24.00 -19.33
C LEU A 751 24.73 24.48 -20.80
N ARG A 752 23.63 24.50 -21.57
CA ARG A 752 23.62 25.02 -22.93
C ARG A 752 24.00 26.49 -23.00
N LYS A 753 23.52 27.33 -22.09
CA LYS A 753 23.90 28.75 -22.01
C LYS A 753 25.38 28.90 -21.68
N LYS A 754 25.94 28.05 -20.80
CA LYS A 754 27.35 28.11 -20.38
C LYS A 754 28.33 27.59 -21.44
N TYR A 755 27.99 26.53 -22.16
CA TYR A 755 28.88 25.86 -23.11
C TYR A 755 28.46 25.99 -24.59
N GLY A 756 27.27 26.46 -24.89
CA GLY A 756 26.74 26.61 -26.24
C GLY A 756 27.11 27.94 -26.92
N SER A 757 27.83 28.84 -26.23
CA SER A 757 28.36 30.09 -26.76
C SER A 757 29.79 29.97 -27.27
N LEU A 758 30.35 28.76 -27.29
CA LEU A 758 31.61 28.39 -27.89
C LEU A 758 31.34 27.86 -29.32
#